data_0692942b41b5986d5510e7b7dc730952
#
_entry.id   0692942b41b5986d5510e7b7dc730952
#
_cell.length_a   1.000
_cell.length_b   1.000
_cell.length_c   1.000
_cell.angle_alpha   90.00
_cell.angle_beta   90.00
_cell.angle_gamma   90.00
#
_symmetry.space_group_name_H-M   'P 1'
#
loop_
_entity.id
_entity.type
_entity.pdbx_description
1 polymer ?
#
loop_
_entity_poly.entity_id
_entity_poly.type
_entity_poly.pdbx_seq_one_letter_code
_entity_poly.pdbx_strand_id
1 'polypeptide(L)'
;MGAVPSTPRWGGSSSAARPLDTAEYLISTFIGDESFPISSDFWHKLLELPLNLQWPPHRVHDACQSLARNNYHTRHLAKILIHMAWCLQESISTSSGAPSLVYVKAVNAVYISSVFLKYFIENEKGDKIEDLYLSLDESEPIPTDITKDLNIEEFVMRSVLSFIGSIDVSPDTYLLHLELLNFMLIAMSTQLLSGPSPGPEDVNPFIDAAMSQESSLVILVVRKLLLSYITGPSISLNSASYSIYSEGSQPGVLQRVSSAAANLMLLPFNFLVSSSGEGSRSLLADCSLHVLLILSHYRKCVVGNEPITDISNDTTASDSLLKGSTHFSDNPYCKALEHATDVEFDRVDTEGNAHAGPVLRIPFASLFDALGMYLADEAAALLLYSLLQGNADFLEYVLVRTDLDTLLMPILEALYNAPKRSSNQIYMLLIILLILSQDSSFNASIHKLIVPSVPWYKERLLHQTSLGSLMVITLIRTVQYNLSKLRDVYLHTTCLATLANMAPHVHRLSAYASQRLVSLFDMLSRKYNKLAEMRDNQMQLVKGNSIEGNGLADDTSTEMHIYTDFLRLVLEILNAILTYALPRNPEVIYAIMHRQEVFQPFRNHPRFNELLENIYTVLDFFNSRMDAHNVDGEWSVEKVLQVIIINCRSWRGEGMKMFTQLRFTYEQESHPEEFFIPYLWQLVLSR
;
A
#
# COMPACT_ATOMS: atom_id res chain seq x y z
N MET A 1 95.09 13.04 -9.91
CA MET A 1 94.22 12.29 -10.77
C MET A 1 92.86 12.31 -10.18
N GLY A 2 92.00 13.11 -10.80
CA GLY A 2 90.67 13.47 -10.25
C GLY A 2 89.64 12.37 -10.54
N ALA A 3 88.79 12.10 -9.53
CA ALA A 3 87.62 11.31 -9.68
C ALA A 3 86.45 12.27 -9.86
N VAL A 4 85.68 12.15 -10.93
CA VAL A 4 84.47 12.90 -11.24
C VAL A 4 83.31 12.28 -10.45
N PRO A 5 82.47 13.06 -9.72
CA PRO A 5 81.33 12.51 -9.07
C PRO A 5 80.19 12.23 -10.08
N SER A 6 79.70 11.00 -10.06
CA SER A 6 78.54 10.58 -10.86
C SER A 6 77.25 11.21 -10.33
N THR A 7 76.56 11.94 -11.16
CA THR A 7 75.21 12.43 -10.96
C THR A 7 74.22 11.29 -10.72
N PRO A 8 73.29 11.39 -9.76
CA PRO A 8 72.24 10.39 -9.58
C PRO A 8 71.29 10.51 -10.76
N ARG A 9 71.11 9.40 -11.48
CA ARG A 9 70.01 9.22 -12.45
C ARG A 9 68.66 9.23 -11.67
N TRP A 10 67.91 10.24 -11.86
CA TRP A 10 66.50 10.24 -11.52
C TRP A 10 65.82 9.23 -12.46
N GLY A 11 65.65 8.01 -11.99
CA GLY A 11 64.75 7.03 -12.57
C GLY A 11 63.31 7.43 -12.19
N GLY A 12 62.69 8.19 -13.07
CA GLY A 12 61.26 8.41 -12.97
C GLY A 12 60.51 7.13 -13.27
N SER A 13 60.25 6.32 -12.28
CA SER A 13 59.13 5.36 -12.35
C SER A 13 57.89 6.14 -11.87
N SER A 14 57.13 6.64 -12.80
CA SER A 14 55.74 7.00 -12.54
C SER A 14 55.02 5.68 -12.18
N SER A 15 55.06 5.30 -10.92
CA SER A 15 54.09 4.35 -10.38
C SER A 15 52.73 5.03 -10.51
N ALA A 16 51.95 4.63 -11.52
CA ALA A 16 50.56 4.98 -11.56
C ALA A 16 49.98 4.54 -10.22
N ALA A 17 49.54 5.51 -9.42
CA ALA A 17 48.90 5.26 -8.15
C ALA A 17 47.77 4.25 -8.37
N ARG A 18 47.62 3.27 -7.48
CA ARG A 18 46.54 2.29 -7.60
C ARG A 18 45.25 3.03 -7.54
N PRO A 19 44.20 2.67 -8.33
CA PRO A 19 42.89 3.33 -8.34
C PRO A 19 42.29 3.47 -6.94
N LEU A 20 42.52 2.48 -6.07
CA LEU A 20 42.08 2.50 -4.67
C LEU A 20 42.75 3.61 -3.85
N ASP A 21 44.06 3.83 -4.02
CA ASP A 21 44.82 4.86 -3.30
C ASP A 21 44.34 6.27 -3.74
N THR A 22 43.99 6.42 -5.01
CA THR A 22 43.40 7.67 -5.55
C THR A 22 42.02 7.93 -4.99
N ALA A 23 41.15 6.89 -4.94
CA ALA A 23 39.82 7.01 -4.35
C ALA A 23 39.88 7.37 -2.87
N GLU A 24 40.74 6.70 -2.11
CA GLU A 24 40.95 6.99 -0.68
C GLU A 24 41.40 8.43 -0.44
N TYR A 25 42.29 8.92 -1.28
CA TYR A 25 42.75 10.32 -1.20
C TYR A 25 41.59 11.30 -1.50
N LEU A 26 40.82 11.07 -2.58
CA LEU A 26 39.72 11.96 -2.98
C LEU A 26 38.60 11.98 -1.95
N ILE A 27 38.23 10.83 -1.40
CA ILE A 27 37.20 10.75 -0.36
C ILE A 27 37.72 11.41 0.95
N SER A 28 38.97 11.15 1.35
CA SER A 28 39.57 11.80 2.54
C SER A 28 39.60 13.33 2.41
N THR A 29 39.84 13.81 1.19
CA THR A 29 39.80 15.25 0.87
C THR A 29 38.36 15.78 0.91
N PHE A 30 37.39 15.05 0.39
CA PHE A 30 35.97 15.42 0.42
C PHE A 30 35.39 15.56 1.84
N ILE A 31 35.77 14.67 2.76
CA ILE A 31 35.30 14.66 4.13
C ILE A 31 36.13 15.56 5.06
N GLY A 32 37.24 16.13 4.54
CA GLY A 32 38.17 17.00 5.28
C GLY A 32 37.55 18.33 5.68
N ASP A 33 38.34 19.15 6.35
CA ASP A 33 37.98 20.47 6.87
C ASP A 33 38.24 21.61 5.85
N GLU A 34 38.88 21.32 4.71
CA GLU A 34 39.18 22.29 3.67
C GLU A 34 37.97 22.43 2.73
N SER A 35 37.44 23.64 2.57
CA SER A 35 36.32 23.91 1.66
C SER A 35 36.80 24.11 0.21
N PHE A 36 36.23 23.39 -0.72
CA PHE A 36 36.49 23.55 -2.17
C PHE A 36 35.39 24.37 -2.83
N PRO A 37 35.73 25.36 -3.69
CA PRO A 37 34.74 26.05 -4.50
C PRO A 37 33.94 25.06 -5.38
N ILE A 38 32.67 25.38 -5.63
CA ILE A 38 31.81 24.55 -6.45
C ILE A 38 32.35 24.35 -7.88
N SER A 39 33.15 25.31 -8.40
CA SER A 39 33.81 25.26 -9.70
C SER A 39 35.14 24.51 -9.73
N SER A 40 35.55 23.87 -8.63
CA SER A 40 36.84 23.17 -8.53
C SER A 40 36.88 21.91 -9.36
N ASP A 41 38.00 21.66 -10.05
CA ASP A 41 38.29 20.38 -10.76
C ASP A 41 38.25 19.15 -9.82
N PHE A 42 38.31 19.37 -8.53
CA PHE A 42 38.20 18.34 -7.51
C PHE A 42 36.92 17.49 -7.70
N TRP A 43 35.79 18.14 -7.93
CA TRP A 43 34.49 17.48 -8.09
C TRP A 43 34.46 16.55 -9.30
N HIS A 44 35.03 16.98 -10.44
CA HIS A 44 35.13 16.11 -11.61
C HIS A 44 35.96 14.86 -11.34
N LYS A 45 37.09 14.99 -10.65
CA LYS A 45 37.93 13.84 -10.30
C LYS A 45 37.26 12.89 -9.32
N LEU A 46 36.50 13.41 -8.36
CA LEU A 46 35.74 12.62 -7.40
C LEU A 46 34.65 11.80 -8.11
N LEU A 47 33.93 12.42 -9.06
CA LEU A 47 32.83 11.78 -9.76
C LEU A 47 33.29 10.82 -10.89
N GLU A 48 34.54 10.87 -11.32
CA GLU A 48 35.13 9.97 -12.32
C GLU A 48 35.70 8.67 -11.70
N LEU A 49 35.54 8.44 -10.41
CA LEU A 49 36.01 7.22 -9.76
C LEU A 49 35.37 5.97 -10.37
N PRO A 50 36.14 4.89 -10.53
CA PRO A 50 35.61 3.63 -11.06
C PRO A 50 34.48 3.05 -10.19
N LEU A 51 33.40 2.56 -10.81
CA LEU A 51 32.24 1.99 -10.11
C LEU A 51 32.53 0.68 -9.36
N ASN A 52 33.63 0.00 -9.66
CA ASN A 52 34.02 -1.28 -9.06
C ASN A 52 34.89 -1.11 -7.78
N LEU A 53 35.09 0.08 -7.29
CA LEU A 53 35.81 0.31 -6.04
C LEU A 53 34.90 -0.04 -4.84
N GLN A 54 35.49 -0.70 -3.84
CA GLN A 54 34.78 -1.12 -2.64
C GLN A 54 35.47 -0.59 -1.39
N TRP A 55 34.70 -0.03 -0.49
CA TRP A 55 35.17 0.41 0.83
C TRP A 55 34.57 -0.44 1.95
N PRO A 56 35.37 -0.75 3.00
CA PRO A 56 34.84 -1.45 4.17
C PRO A 56 33.80 -0.59 4.89
N PRO A 57 32.72 -1.16 5.43
CA PRO A 57 31.62 -0.43 6.08
C PRO A 57 32.05 0.49 7.21
N HIS A 58 33.06 0.09 8.02
CA HIS A 58 33.59 0.92 9.09
C HIS A 58 34.23 2.21 8.56
N ARG A 59 34.95 2.16 7.43
CA ARG A 59 35.51 3.35 6.80
C ARG A 59 34.45 4.29 6.24
N VAL A 60 33.36 3.73 5.72
CA VAL A 60 32.22 4.52 5.27
C VAL A 60 31.62 5.27 6.45
N HIS A 61 31.41 4.59 7.58
CA HIS A 61 30.88 5.21 8.79
C HIS A 61 31.81 6.33 9.30
N ASP A 62 33.13 6.08 9.38
CA ASP A 62 34.11 7.08 9.81
C ASP A 62 34.14 8.30 8.85
N ALA A 63 34.02 8.05 7.54
CA ALA A 63 33.93 9.10 6.53
C ALA A 63 32.64 9.95 6.72
N CYS A 64 31.49 9.32 6.92
CA CYS A 64 30.24 10.02 7.18
C CYS A 64 30.32 10.88 8.46
N GLN A 65 30.90 10.36 9.54
CA GLN A 65 31.07 11.08 10.77
C GLN A 65 32.03 12.30 10.61
N SER A 66 33.07 12.15 9.79
CA SER A 66 34.03 13.26 9.52
C SER A 66 33.35 14.34 8.67
N LEU A 67 32.59 13.96 7.61
CA LEU A 67 31.84 14.94 6.84
C LEU A 67 30.81 15.67 7.71
N ALA A 68 30.08 14.97 8.57
CA ALA A 68 29.08 15.58 9.45
C ALA A 68 29.69 16.65 10.36
N ARG A 69 30.90 16.44 10.88
CA ARG A 69 31.61 17.45 11.68
C ARG A 69 32.02 18.66 10.87
N ASN A 70 32.38 18.48 9.60
CA ASN A 70 33.01 19.55 8.81
C ASN A 70 31.99 20.27 7.89
N ASN A 71 30.81 19.67 7.63
CA ASN A 71 29.85 20.17 6.65
C ASN A 71 29.29 21.57 6.98
N TYR A 72 29.21 21.95 8.25
CA TYR A 72 28.69 23.26 8.67
C TYR A 72 29.44 24.42 8.03
N HIS A 73 30.76 24.28 7.75
CA HIS A 73 31.58 25.31 7.11
C HIS A 73 32.04 24.95 5.70
N THR A 74 32.17 23.65 5.35
CA THR A 74 32.56 23.23 4.00
C THR A 74 31.44 23.23 3.00
N ARG A 75 30.19 23.02 3.46
CA ARG A 75 28.99 22.91 2.63
C ARG A 75 29.13 21.84 1.54
N HIS A 76 29.96 20.83 1.76
CA HIS A 76 30.25 19.80 0.76
C HIS A 76 29.03 18.96 0.41
N LEU A 77 28.09 18.72 1.35
CA LEU A 77 26.84 18.03 1.03
C LEU A 77 26.01 18.84 0.04
N ALA A 78 25.84 20.13 0.24
CA ALA A 78 25.12 21.00 -0.69
C ALA A 78 25.79 21.01 -2.07
N LYS A 79 27.13 21.12 -2.10
CA LYS A 79 27.91 21.16 -3.36
C LYS A 79 27.81 19.85 -4.15
N ILE A 80 27.92 18.68 -3.50
CA ILE A 80 27.78 17.39 -4.22
C ILE A 80 26.37 17.18 -4.74
N LEU A 81 25.33 17.63 -4.03
CA LEU A 81 23.95 17.61 -4.50
C LEU A 81 23.76 18.48 -5.75
N ILE A 82 24.37 19.64 -5.81
CA ILE A 82 24.33 20.49 -7.00
C ILE A 82 25.05 19.80 -8.17
N HIS A 83 26.23 19.22 -7.95
CA HIS A 83 26.94 18.47 -8.98
C HIS A 83 26.14 17.26 -9.47
N MET A 84 25.43 16.57 -8.57
CA MET A 84 24.48 15.51 -8.94
C MET A 84 23.41 16.04 -9.91
N ALA A 85 22.78 17.19 -9.58
CA ALA A 85 21.76 17.79 -10.44
C ALA A 85 22.34 18.17 -11.83
N TRP A 86 23.53 18.71 -11.90
CA TRP A 86 24.20 19.02 -13.18
C TRP A 86 24.52 17.77 -13.99
N CYS A 87 25.02 16.69 -13.37
CA CYS A 87 25.27 15.43 -14.06
C CYS A 87 23.98 14.83 -14.63
N LEU A 88 22.85 14.97 -13.93
CA LEU A 88 21.55 14.51 -14.41
C LEU A 88 21.08 15.34 -15.61
N GLN A 89 21.21 16.65 -15.57
CA GLN A 89 20.85 17.53 -16.67
C GLN A 89 21.73 17.27 -17.91
N GLU A 90 23.04 17.07 -17.70
CA GLU A 90 23.95 16.67 -18.78
C GLU A 90 23.56 15.32 -19.37
N SER A 91 23.16 14.34 -18.53
CA SER A 91 22.71 13.02 -18.93
C SER A 91 21.43 13.08 -19.79
N ILE A 92 20.49 13.99 -19.48
CA ILE A 92 19.29 14.22 -20.28
C ILE A 92 19.64 14.82 -21.65
N SER A 93 20.62 15.72 -21.68
CA SER A 93 21.02 16.45 -22.91
C SER A 93 21.83 15.57 -23.87
N THR A 94 22.48 14.52 -23.37
CA THR A 94 23.36 13.64 -24.14
C THR A 94 22.53 12.53 -24.78
N SER A 95 21.97 12.79 -25.96
CA SER A 95 21.19 11.81 -26.72
C SER A 95 22.08 10.73 -27.32
N SER A 96 21.79 9.46 -27.03
CA SER A 96 22.18 8.23 -27.72
C SER A 96 23.66 7.98 -28.07
N GLY A 97 24.27 7.07 -27.38
CA GLY A 97 25.56 6.46 -27.70
C GLY A 97 26.18 5.84 -26.44
N ALA A 98 27.08 4.91 -26.53
CA ALA A 98 27.74 4.13 -25.50
C ALA A 98 27.75 4.71 -24.08
N PRO A 99 27.84 3.90 -23.00
CA PRO A 99 27.85 4.36 -21.62
C PRO A 99 28.87 5.47 -21.46
N SER A 100 28.40 6.68 -21.51
CA SER A 100 29.28 7.84 -21.53
C SER A 100 29.80 8.05 -20.10
N LEU A 101 30.95 8.63 -19.96
CA LEU A 101 31.52 9.07 -18.70
C LEU A 101 30.50 9.89 -17.86
N VAL A 102 29.57 10.54 -18.53
CA VAL A 102 28.47 11.30 -17.93
C VAL A 102 27.58 10.43 -17.04
N TYR A 103 27.18 9.22 -17.51
CA TYR A 103 26.38 8.30 -16.69
C TYR A 103 27.16 7.78 -15.48
N VAL A 104 28.46 7.50 -15.63
CA VAL A 104 29.32 7.10 -14.52
C VAL A 104 29.39 8.21 -13.46
N LYS A 105 29.61 9.46 -13.89
CA LYS A 105 29.60 10.61 -12.99
C LYS A 105 28.26 10.77 -12.28
N ALA A 106 27.15 10.63 -13.00
CA ALA A 106 25.82 10.74 -12.43
C ALA A 106 25.57 9.64 -11.38
N VAL A 107 25.89 8.38 -11.67
CA VAL A 107 25.76 7.27 -10.70
C VAL A 107 26.60 7.51 -9.46
N ASN A 108 27.86 7.94 -9.61
CA ASN A 108 28.72 8.24 -8.47
C ASN A 108 28.17 9.42 -7.64
N ALA A 109 27.71 10.48 -8.30
CA ALA A 109 27.15 11.63 -7.61
C ALA A 109 25.91 11.26 -6.78
N VAL A 110 24.97 10.50 -7.38
CA VAL A 110 23.76 10.02 -6.70
C VAL A 110 24.14 9.12 -5.53
N TYR A 111 25.05 8.18 -5.75
CA TYR A 111 25.46 7.23 -4.71
C TYR A 111 26.15 7.90 -3.53
N ILE A 112 27.15 8.77 -3.78
CA ILE A 112 27.86 9.53 -2.74
C ILE A 112 26.84 10.40 -1.96
N SER A 113 25.99 11.12 -2.67
CA SER A 113 24.95 11.96 -2.07
C SER A 113 24.01 11.12 -1.17
N SER A 114 23.57 9.96 -1.65
CA SER A 114 22.68 9.05 -0.91
C SER A 114 23.31 8.57 0.40
N VAL A 115 24.58 8.14 0.37
CA VAL A 115 25.27 7.62 1.55
C VAL A 115 25.41 8.69 2.63
N PHE A 116 25.86 9.88 2.25
CA PHE A 116 26.07 10.95 3.23
C PHE A 116 24.74 11.56 3.72
N LEU A 117 23.78 11.81 2.81
CA LEU A 117 22.46 12.31 3.19
C LEU A 117 21.77 11.39 4.19
N LYS A 118 21.82 10.07 3.92
CA LYS A 118 21.28 9.06 4.83
C LYS A 118 21.90 9.17 6.23
N TYR A 119 23.22 9.27 6.32
CA TYR A 119 23.89 9.39 7.60
C TYR A 119 23.44 10.65 8.37
N PHE A 120 23.30 11.77 7.67
CA PHE A 120 22.80 13.01 8.29
C PHE A 120 21.38 12.82 8.84
N ILE A 121 20.45 12.28 8.07
CA ILE A 121 19.07 12.06 8.49
C ILE A 121 18.98 11.12 9.71
N GLU A 122 19.80 10.05 9.73
CA GLU A 122 19.79 9.05 10.82
C GLU A 122 20.43 9.53 12.13
N ASN A 123 21.39 10.42 12.07
CA ASN A 123 22.18 10.85 13.23
C ASN A 123 21.81 12.23 13.74
N GLU A 124 20.82 12.87 13.16
CA GLU A 124 20.29 14.14 13.63
C GLU A 124 19.68 13.98 15.02
N LYS A 125 20.19 14.73 15.98
CA LYS A 125 19.78 14.70 17.40
C LYS A 125 18.73 15.75 17.75
N GLY A 126 18.23 16.48 16.78
CA GLY A 126 17.30 17.57 17.01
C GLY A 126 16.24 17.70 15.94
N ASP A 127 15.12 18.31 16.29
CA ASP A 127 13.95 18.57 15.43
C ASP A 127 14.23 19.53 14.25
N LYS A 128 15.51 19.76 13.89
CA LYS A 128 15.88 20.78 12.91
C LYS A 128 16.62 20.20 11.72
N ILE A 129 15.90 20.01 10.64
CA ILE A 129 16.42 19.72 9.29
C ILE A 129 17.39 20.83 8.79
N GLU A 130 17.38 21.98 9.43
CA GLU A 130 18.31 23.10 9.18
C GLU A 130 19.79 22.69 9.29
N ASP A 131 20.11 21.68 10.10
CA ASP A 131 21.47 21.18 10.31
C ASP A 131 22.03 20.37 9.11
N LEU A 132 21.21 20.09 8.08
CA LEU A 132 21.70 19.57 6.80
C LEU A 132 22.54 20.60 6.04
N TYR A 133 22.44 21.86 6.42
CA TYR A 133 23.17 22.96 5.78
C TYR A 133 23.08 22.95 4.26
N LEU A 134 21.85 22.83 3.73
CA LEU A 134 21.55 22.81 2.29
C LEU A 134 21.58 24.24 1.70
N SER A 135 22.67 24.97 1.98
CA SER A 135 22.89 26.31 1.46
C SER A 135 24.38 26.51 1.12
N LEU A 136 24.67 27.31 0.11
CA LEU A 136 26.04 27.72 -0.20
C LEU A 136 26.46 28.88 0.71
N ASP A 137 27.77 29.07 0.89
CA ASP A 137 28.30 30.23 1.56
C ASP A 137 28.02 31.52 0.76
N GLU A 138 27.78 32.63 1.46
CA GLU A 138 27.54 33.95 0.83
C GLU A 138 28.71 34.42 -0.04
N SER A 139 29.90 33.88 0.17
CA SER A 139 31.13 34.21 -0.59
C SER A 139 31.25 33.42 -1.89
N GLU A 140 30.46 32.34 -2.08
CA GLU A 140 30.50 31.54 -3.31
C GLU A 140 29.61 32.15 -4.40
N PRO A 141 30.09 32.22 -5.66
CA PRO A 141 29.26 32.66 -6.75
C PRO A 141 28.12 31.63 -6.95
N ILE A 142 26.87 32.10 -6.83
CA ILE A 142 25.70 31.28 -7.11
C ILE A 142 25.76 30.91 -8.60
N PRO A 143 25.69 29.63 -8.97
CA PRO A 143 25.63 29.21 -10.36
C PRO A 143 24.46 29.88 -11.10
N THR A 144 24.66 30.22 -12.36
CA THR A 144 23.64 30.91 -13.19
C THR A 144 22.33 30.15 -13.31
N ASP A 145 22.37 28.84 -13.14
CA ASP A 145 21.23 27.92 -13.26
C ASP A 145 20.40 27.83 -11.97
N ILE A 146 20.94 28.34 -10.86
CA ILE A 146 20.24 28.46 -9.58
C ILE A 146 19.82 29.93 -9.45
N THR A 147 18.55 30.21 -9.66
CA THR A 147 18.00 31.56 -9.41
C THR A 147 18.06 31.84 -7.90
N LYS A 148 18.15 33.11 -7.53
CA LYS A 148 18.25 33.52 -6.09
C LYS A 148 17.08 33.03 -5.23
N ASP A 149 15.97 32.64 -5.88
CA ASP A 149 14.74 32.20 -5.23
C ASP A 149 14.57 30.65 -5.24
N LEU A 150 15.51 29.91 -5.88
CA LEU A 150 15.45 28.46 -5.99
C LEU A 150 16.33 27.80 -4.94
N ASN A 151 15.72 27.03 -4.05
CA ASN A 151 16.44 26.25 -3.03
C ASN A 151 17.18 25.06 -3.67
N ILE A 152 18.26 24.59 -3.05
CA ILE A 152 19.06 23.46 -3.55
C ILE A 152 18.21 22.19 -3.66
N GLU A 153 17.38 21.92 -2.66
CA GLU A 153 16.49 20.76 -2.65
C GLU A 153 15.48 20.80 -3.81
N GLU A 154 14.95 21.96 -4.15
CA GLU A 154 14.05 22.11 -5.31
C GLU A 154 14.79 21.89 -6.64
N PHE A 155 15.99 22.43 -6.78
CA PHE A 155 16.83 22.23 -7.95
C PHE A 155 17.21 20.75 -8.13
N VAL A 156 17.58 20.07 -7.04
CA VAL A 156 17.91 18.65 -7.02
C VAL A 156 16.71 17.79 -7.37
N MET A 157 15.59 18.00 -6.70
CA MET A 157 14.38 17.20 -6.95
C MET A 157 13.83 17.41 -8.37
N ARG A 158 13.85 18.63 -8.88
CA ARG A 158 13.49 18.90 -10.28
C ARG A 158 14.38 18.13 -11.24
N SER A 159 15.70 18.10 -11.02
CA SER A 159 16.65 17.39 -11.89
C SER A 159 16.44 15.86 -11.81
N VAL A 160 16.23 15.30 -10.61
CA VAL A 160 15.92 13.88 -10.38
C VAL A 160 14.62 13.49 -11.09
N LEU A 161 13.55 14.23 -10.86
CA LEU A 161 12.24 13.94 -11.45
C LEU A 161 12.24 14.14 -12.98
N SER A 162 12.99 15.14 -13.48
CA SER A 162 13.16 15.36 -14.92
C SER A 162 13.89 14.20 -15.59
N PHE A 163 14.92 13.65 -14.94
CA PHE A 163 15.61 12.45 -15.46
C PHE A 163 14.67 11.25 -15.50
N ILE A 164 13.99 10.95 -14.39
CA ILE A 164 13.04 9.82 -14.30
C ILE A 164 11.92 9.96 -15.33
N GLY A 165 11.38 11.17 -15.52
CA GLY A 165 10.28 11.45 -16.45
C GLY A 165 10.70 11.38 -17.91
N SER A 166 11.92 11.80 -18.26
CA SER A 166 12.37 12.00 -19.64
C SER A 166 13.12 10.82 -20.23
N ILE A 167 13.89 10.09 -19.40
CA ILE A 167 14.76 9.01 -19.88
C ILE A 167 14.08 7.65 -19.70
N ASP A 168 14.15 6.82 -20.76
CA ASP A 168 13.65 5.45 -20.70
C ASP A 168 14.62 4.53 -19.98
N VAL A 169 14.07 3.52 -19.29
CA VAL A 169 14.87 2.46 -18.67
C VAL A 169 15.47 1.58 -19.76
N SER A 170 16.78 1.56 -19.83
CA SER A 170 17.58 0.73 -20.73
C SER A 170 18.67 0.01 -19.94
N PRO A 171 19.37 -0.97 -20.51
CA PRO A 171 20.51 -1.59 -19.84
C PRO A 171 21.56 -0.59 -19.32
N ASP A 172 21.78 0.49 -20.05
CA ASP A 172 22.77 1.50 -19.70
C ASP A 172 22.28 2.47 -18.62
N THR A 173 20.97 2.75 -18.56
CA THR A 173 20.36 3.71 -17.63
C THR A 173 19.76 3.04 -16.38
N TYR A 174 19.62 1.72 -16.37
CA TYR A 174 18.97 0.97 -15.29
C TYR A 174 19.55 1.27 -13.91
N LEU A 175 20.89 1.23 -13.79
CA LEU A 175 21.56 1.49 -12.52
C LEU A 175 21.31 2.91 -12.03
N LEU A 176 21.37 3.89 -12.93
CA LEU A 176 21.10 5.28 -12.55
C LEU A 176 19.64 5.48 -12.10
N HIS A 177 18.66 4.86 -12.77
CA HIS A 177 17.28 4.89 -12.33
C HIS A 177 17.12 4.25 -10.95
N LEU A 178 17.74 3.11 -10.70
CA LEU A 178 17.67 2.42 -9.41
C LEU A 178 18.28 3.28 -8.29
N GLU A 179 19.46 3.86 -8.51
CA GLU A 179 20.11 4.70 -7.52
C GLU A 179 19.35 6.01 -7.27
N LEU A 180 18.70 6.59 -8.30
CA LEU A 180 17.84 7.75 -8.13
C LEU A 180 16.60 7.46 -7.29
N LEU A 181 15.97 6.29 -7.49
CA LEU A 181 14.83 5.89 -6.66
C LEU A 181 15.26 5.63 -5.22
N ASN A 182 16.42 5.02 -5.01
CA ASN A 182 17.02 4.87 -3.67
C ASN A 182 17.30 6.23 -3.02
N PHE A 183 17.88 7.16 -3.77
CA PHE A 183 18.10 8.54 -3.31
C PHE A 183 16.78 9.19 -2.90
N MET A 184 15.72 9.07 -3.71
CA MET A 184 14.41 9.62 -3.37
C MET A 184 13.86 9.01 -2.08
N LEU A 185 13.93 7.69 -1.89
CA LEU A 185 13.49 7.04 -0.64
C LEU A 185 14.25 7.59 0.58
N ILE A 186 15.57 7.77 0.45
CA ILE A 186 16.39 8.34 1.52
C ILE A 186 16.00 9.81 1.77
N ALA A 187 15.95 10.62 0.74
CA ALA A 187 15.68 12.05 0.85
C ALA A 187 14.27 12.34 1.42
N MET A 188 13.27 11.54 1.02
CA MET A 188 11.90 11.65 1.53
C MET A 188 11.72 11.06 2.93
N SER A 189 12.68 10.28 3.45
CA SER A 189 12.59 9.68 4.79
C SER A 189 12.63 10.72 5.93
N THR A 190 12.95 11.98 5.64
CA THR A 190 12.75 13.12 6.58
C THR A 190 11.31 13.21 7.09
N GLN A 191 10.32 12.70 6.32
CA GLN A 191 8.93 12.58 6.76
C GLN A 191 8.78 11.77 8.06
N LEU A 192 9.64 10.81 8.31
CA LEU A 192 9.62 10.03 9.56
C LEU A 192 9.93 10.87 10.81
N LEU A 193 10.58 12.02 10.65
CA LEU A 193 10.91 12.95 11.73
C LEU A 193 9.72 13.85 12.07
N SER A 194 8.91 14.23 11.10
CA SER A 194 7.74 15.12 11.27
C SER A 194 6.42 14.36 11.52
N GLY A 195 6.44 13.04 11.40
CA GLY A 195 5.24 12.21 11.56
C GLY A 195 4.32 12.16 10.34
N PRO A 196 3.16 11.46 10.42
CA PRO A 196 2.31 11.20 9.27
C PRO A 196 1.54 12.43 8.77
N SER A 197 1.23 13.37 9.64
CA SER A 197 0.45 14.59 9.34
C SER A 197 1.26 15.85 9.66
N PRO A 198 2.31 16.19 8.85
CA PRO A 198 3.13 17.35 9.10
C PRO A 198 2.28 18.64 9.10
N GLY A 199 2.55 19.49 10.09
CA GLY A 199 1.94 20.81 10.22
C GLY A 199 2.50 21.83 9.22
N PRO A 200 1.97 23.05 9.20
CA PRO A 200 2.45 24.10 8.30
C PRO A 200 3.92 24.49 8.50
N GLU A 201 4.38 24.40 9.75
CA GLU A 201 5.75 24.76 10.17
C GLU A 201 6.74 23.60 9.96
N ASP A 202 6.26 22.38 9.76
CA ASP A 202 7.13 21.22 9.57
C ASP A 202 7.68 21.23 8.14
N VAL A 203 9.00 21.25 8.02
CA VAL A 203 9.70 21.31 6.73
C VAL A 203 10.24 19.94 6.37
N ASN A 204 9.79 19.42 5.23
CA ASN A 204 10.32 18.21 4.61
C ASN A 204 10.93 18.57 3.25
N PRO A 205 12.18 19.04 3.21
CA PRO A 205 12.70 19.81 2.07
C PRO A 205 12.56 19.10 0.74
N PHE A 206 12.89 17.81 0.66
CA PHE A 206 12.86 17.08 -0.60
C PHE A 206 11.45 16.64 -1.04
N ILE A 207 10.60 16.22 -0.10
CA ILE A 207 9.23 15.82 -0.46
C ILE A 207 8.35 17.04 -0.75
N ASP A 208 8.53 18.14 -0.01
CA ASP A 208 7.86 19.42 -0.28
C ASP A 208 8.29 19.96 -1.67
N ALA A 209 9.59 19.86 -2.00
CA ALA A 209 10.10 20.19 -3.33
C ALA A 209 9.53 19.29 -4.43
N ALA A 210 9.28 18.01 -4.16
CA ALA A 210 8.59 17.13 -5.11
C ALA A 210 7.13 17.54 -5.32
N MET A 211 6.44 17.97 -4.26
CA MET A 211 5.03 18.41 -4.35
C MET A 211 4.86 19.74 -5.10
N SER A 212 5.88 20.60 -5.12
CA SER A 212 5.86 21.91 -5.80
C SER A 212 6.10 21.85 -7.32
N GLN A 213 6.38 20.65 -7.89
CA GLN A 213 6.70 20.51 -9.31
C GLN A 213 5.50 20.74 -10.22
N GLU A 214 5.79 21.15 -11.46
CA GLU A 214 4.77 21.36 -12.50
C GLU A 214 3.98 20.07 -12.81
N SER A 215 2.67 20.20 -13.00
CA SER A 215 1.79 19.05 -13.29
C SER A 215 2.23 18.23 -14.49
N SER A 216 2.84 18.87 -15.52
CA SER A 216 3.38 18.19 -16.71
C SER A 216 4.50 17.22 -16.35
N LEU A 217 5.42 17.62 -15.49
CA LEU A 217 6.51 16.78 -15.00
C LEU A 217 5.99 15.65 -14.10
N VAL A 218 5.09 15.98 -13.18
CA VAL A 218 4.45 15.00 -12.29
C VAL A 218 3.80 13.87 -13.07
N ILE A 219 3.02 14.20 -14.12
CA ILE A 219 2.36 13.21 -14.99
C ILE A 219 3.39 12.29 -15.66
N LEU A 220 4.49 12.86 -16.19
CA LEU A 220 5.56 12.06 -16.80
C LEU A 220 6.21 11.11 -15.79
N VAL A 221 6.50 11.60 -14.60
CA VAL A 221 7.10 10.78 -13.51
C VAL A 221 6.15 9.67 -13.10
N VAL A 222 4.89 9.95 -12.79
CA VAL A 222 3.89 8.94 -12.42
C VAL A 222 3.76 7.88 -13.52
N ARG A 223 3.70 8.31 -14.79
CA ARG A 223 3.66 7.41 -15.93
C ARG A 223 4.87 6.47 -15.97
N LYS A 224 6.08 7.00 -15.79
CA LYS A 224 7.31 6.20 -15.84
C LYS A 224 7.41 5.23 -14.66
N LEU A 225 7.05 5.66 -13.46
CA LEU A 225 7.03 4.78 -12.28
C LEU A 225 6.04 3.64 -12.45
N LEU A 226 4.83 3.91 -12.95
CA LEU A 226 3.83 2.87 -13.24
C LEU A 226 4.28 1.94 -14.38
N LEU A 227 4.86 2.47 -15.45
CA LEU A 227 5.38 1.63 -16.53
C LEU A 227 6.54 0.74 -16.04
N SER A 228 7.43 1.24 -15.19
CA SER A 228 8.49 0.45 -14.58
C SER A 228 7.91 -0.66 -13.68
N TYR A 229 6.81 -0.36 -12.96
CA TYR A 229 6.08 -1.37 -12.18
C TYR A 229 5.45 -2.44 -13.07
N ILE A 230 4.78 -2.05 -14.15
CA ILE A 230 4.08 -2.96 -15.08
C ILE A 230 5.07 -3.84 -15.84
N THR A 231 6.13 -3.27 -16.37
CA THR A 231 7.08 -3.98 -17.25
C THR A 231 8.08 -4.82 -16.47
N GLY A 232 8.35 -4.48 -15.20
CA GLY A 232 9.27 -5.18 -14.33
C GLY A 232 10.68 -5.37 -14.93
N PRO A 233 11.34 -4.30 -15.45
CA PRO A 233 12.61 -4.46 -16.12
C PRO A 233 13.64 -5.10 -15.18
N SER A 234 14.21 -6.22 -15.59
CA SER A 234 15.23 -6.94 -14.84
C SER A 234 16.49 -7.04 -15.68
N ILE A 235 17.61 -6.62 -15.13
CA ILE A 235 18.93 -6.79 -15.72
C ILE A 235 19.74 -7.59 -14.72
N SER A 236 20.39 -8.67 -15.19
CA SER A 236 21.31 -9.41 -14.34
C SER A 236 22.55 -8.53 -14.10
N LEU A 237 22.51 -7.77 -13.03
CA LEU A 237 23.65 -7.05 -12.52
C LEU A 237 24.61 -8.11 -11.99
N ASN A 238 25.75 -8.30 -12.66
CA ASN A 238 26.86 -9.04 -12.09
C ASN A 238 27.25 -8.33 -10.80
N SER A 239 26.88 -8.91 -9.67
CA SER A 239 26.88 -8.33 -8.33
C SER A 239 28.22 -7.82 -7.80
N ALA A 240 29.28 -7.92 -8.59
CA ALA A 240 30.65 -7.55 -8.19
C ALA A 240 31.08 -6.14 -8.60
N SER A 241 30.26 -5.34 -9.31
CA SER A 241 30.81 -4.22 -10.09
C SER A 241 30.41 -2.81 -9.69
N TYR A 242 29.53 -2.57 -8.68
CA TYR A 242 28.77 -1.31 -8.75
C TYR A 242 28.87 -0.34 -7.58
N SER A 243 29.76 -0.52 -6.60
CA SER A 243 29.83 0.47 -5.54
C SER A 243 31.18 0.54 -4.85
N ILE A 244 31.67 1.76 -4.65
CA ILE A 244 32.82 2.06 -3.78
C ILE A 244 32.57 1.59 -2.34
N TYR A 245 31.30 1.45 -1.98
CA TYR A 245 30.83 1.19 -0.62
C TYR A 245 30.03 -0.11 -0.48
N SER A 246 30.10 -1.05 -1.43
CA SER A 246 29.38 -2.30 -1.29
C SER A 246 30.05 -3.25 -0.30
N GLU A 247 29.26 -3.84 0.57
CA GLU A 247 29.74 -4.83 1.55
C GLU A 247 30.30 -6.09 0.90
N GLY A 248 31.52 -6.43 1.23
CA GLY A 248 32.01 -7.80 1.11
C GLY A 248 31.32 -8.69 2.15
N SER A 249 30.82 -9.83 1.70
CA SER A 249 30.00 -10.82 2.40
C SER A 249 30.51 -11.26 3.79
N GLN A 250 30.35 -10.43 4.81
CA GLN A 250 30.40 -10.87 6.21
C GLN A 250 29.27 -10.19 6.99
N PRO A 251 28.53 -10.89 7.86
CA PRO A 251 27.51 -10.30 8.69
C PRO A 251 28.18 -9.32 9.65
N GLY A 252 28.09 -8.04 9.32
CA GLY A 252 28.79 -6.96 9.98
C GLY A 252 28.29 -6.72 11.40
N VAL A 253 29.16 -6.16 12.20
CA VAL A 253 29.01 -5.73 13.59
C VAL A 253 27.82 -4.77 13.83
N LEU A 254 27.24 -4.21 12.80
CA LEU A 254 26.11 -3.26 12.82
C LEU A 254 24.75 -3.87 13.25
N GLN A 255 24.66 -5.21 13.35
CA GLN A 255 23.43 -5.90 13.77
C GLN A 255 23.16 -5.81 15.28
N ARG A 256 23.98 -5.11 16.05
CA ARG A 256 23.88 -5.02 17.53
C ARG A 256 23.38 -3.70 18.09
N VAL A 257 23.07 -2.70 17.29
CA VAL A 257 22.48 -1.48 17.78
C VAL A 257 20.97 -1.55 17.60
N SER A 258 20.30 -2.05 18.63
CA SER A 258 18.84 -2.15 18.70
C SER A 258 18.22 -0.77 18.95
N SER A 259 17.92 -0.05 17.89
CA SER A 259 16.94 1.04 17.93
C SER A 259 16.26 1.17 16.58
N ALA A 260 15.05 1.69 16.53
CA ALA A 260 14.24 1.82 15.32
C ALA A 260 14.95 2.57 14.17
N ALA A 261 15.94 3.39 14.48
CA ALA A 261 16.80 4.07 13.52
C ALA A 261 17.77 3.14 12.76
N ALA A 262 18.14 1.99 13.35
CA ALA A 262 19.07 1.05 12.71
C ALA A 262 18.51 0.41 11.42
N ASN A 263 17.19 0.36 11.27
CA ASN A 263 16.57 -0.23 10.09
C ASN A 263 16.66 0.66 8.84
N LEU A 264 16.80 1.98 9.01
CA LEU A 264 16.99 2.89 7.89
C LEU A 264 18.37 2.72 7.22
N MET A 265 19.38 2.32 7.99
CA MET A 265 20.77 2.15 7.52
C MET A 265 20.95 1.07 6.44
N LEU A 266 19.97 0.24 6.19
CA LEU A 266 20.11 -0.94 5.33
C LEU A 266 19.58 -0.74 3.91
N LEU A 267 18.85 0.38 3.63
CA LEU A 267 18.16 0.59 2.37
C LEU A 267 19.04 0.54 1.11
N PRO A 268 20.19 1.20 0.99
CA PRO A 268 21.00 1.12 -0.22
C PRO A 268 21.76 -0.18 -0.39
N PHE A 269 22.03 -0.91 0.69
CA PHE A 269 22.93 -2.06 0.69
C PHE A 269 22.23 -3.41 0.60
N ASN A 270 21.04 -3.55 1.21
CA ASN A 270 20.30 -4.81 1.20
C ASN A 270 19.56 -5.09 -0.12
N PHE A 271 19.21 -4.05 -0.87
CA PHE A 271 18.54 -4.21 -2.15
C PHE A 271 19.36 -5.00 -3.19
N LEU A 272 20.68 -4.91 -3.13
CA LEU A 272 21.56 -5.60 -4.08
C LEU A 272 21.84 -7.07 -3.72
N VAL A 273 21.61 -7.49 -2.47
CA VAL A 273 22.02 -8.82 -1.97
C VAL A 273 20.89 -9.84 -1.96
N SER A 274 19.61 -9.41 -1.94
CA SER A 274 18.47 -10.30 -1.70
C SER A 274 17.89 -11.01 -2.94
N SER A 275 18.36 -10.75 -4.14
CA SER A 275 17.69 -11.17 -5.39
C SER A 275 18.14 -12.50 -5.98
N SER A 276 18.59 -13.48 -5.19
CA SER A 276 18.98 -14.80 -5.69
C SER A 276 17.87 -15.87 -5.66
N GLY A 277 16.58 -15.45 -5.58
CA GLY A 277 15.43 -16.36 -5.65
C GLY A 277 14.84 -16.37 -7.07
N GLU A 278 14.75 -17.54 -7.70
CA GLU A 278 13.99 -17.74 -8.95
C GLU A 278 12.54 -17.27 -8.74
N GLY A 279 12.14 -16.19 -9.43
CA GLY A 279 10.80 -15.60 -9.35
C GLY A 279 10.71 -14.25 -8.63
N SER A 280 11.83 -13.62 -8.25
CA SER A 280 11.86 -12.31 -7.63
C SER A 280 11.48 -11.22 -8.65
N ARG A 281 10.59 -10.34 -8.23
CA ARG A 281 10.23 -9.12 -8.95
C ARG A 281 11.45 -8.20 -9.12
N SER A 282 11.45 -7.39 -10.17
CA SER A 282 12.51 -6.41 -10.43
C SER A 282 12.64 -5.40 -9.29
N LEU A 283 13.86 -5.20 -8.78
CA LEU A 283 14.14 -4.17 -7.75
C LEU A 283 13.69 -2.77 -8.18
N LEU A 284 13.88 -2.46 -9.47
CA LEU A 284 13.45 -1.17 -10.01
C LEU A 284 11.93 -1.01 -9.96
N ALA A 285 11.17 -2.09 -10.24
CA ALA A 285 9.71 -2.07 -10.15
C ALA A 285 9.24 -1.85 -8.71
N ASP A 286 9.89 -2.50 -7.76
CA ASP A 286 9.58 -2.36 -6.34
C ASP A 286 9.87 -0.96 -5.82
N CYS A 287 11.06 -0.42 -6.13
CA CYS A 287 11.41 0.95 -5.75
C CYS A 287 10.47 1.97 -6.41
N SER A 288 10.13 1.77 -7.69
CA SER A 288 9.19 2.64 -8.40
C SER A 288 7.82 2.67 -7.73
N LEU A 289 7.31 1.50 -7.31
CA LEU A 289 6.03 1.42 -6.60
C LEU A 289 6.09 2.12 -5.24
N HIS A 290 7.14 1.91 -4.44
CA HIS A 290 7.26 2.56 -3.13
C HIS A 290 7.37 4.07 -3.25
N VAL A 291 8.21 4.59 -4.16
CA VAL A 291 8.33 6.02 -4.41
C VAL A 291 6.98 6.61 -4.83
N LEU A 292 6.27 5.94 -5.74
CA LEU A 292 4.95 6.40 -6.19
C LEU A 292 3.95 6.46 -5.04
N LEU A 293 3.88 5.41 -4.21
CA LEU A 293 2.96 5.35 -3.08
C LEU A 293 3.27 6.41 -2.02
N ILE A 294 4.56 6.63 -1.67
CA ILE A 294 4.94 7.69 -0.73
C ILE A 294 4.53 9.05 -1.27
N LEU A 295 4.83 9.35 -2.55
CA LEU A 295 4.46 10.61 -3.16
C LEU A 295 2.93 10.81 -3.22
N SER A 296 2.17 9.77 -3.58
CA SER A 296 0.71 9.88 -3.73
C SER A 296 -0.05 9.99 -2.40
N HIS A 297 0.50 9.45 -1.31
CA HIS A 297 -0.13 9.51 0.01
C HIS A 297 0.37 10.65 0.91
N TYR A 298 1.37 11.41 0.48
CA TYR A 298 1.85 12.56 1.25
C TYR A 298 0.78 13.64 1.39
N ARG A 299 0.55 14.11 2.61
CA ARG A 299 -0.37 15.23 2.92
C ARG A 299 0.28 16.17 3.92
N LYS A 300 0.18 17.46 3.67
CA LYS A 300 0.65 18.51 4.55
C LYS A 300 -0.49 19.44 4.93
N CYS A 301 -0.62 19.75 6.21
CA CYS A 301 -1.58 20.75 6.68
C CYS A 301 -1.16 22.15 6.23
N VAL A 302 -2.10 22.92 5.72
CA VAL A 302 -1.90 24.32 5.35
C VAL A 302 -2.87 25.19 6.15
N VAL A 303 -2.38 26.31 6.68
CA VAL A 303 -3.26 27.30 7.32
C VAL A 303 -3.98 28.09 6.23
N GLY A 304 -5.30 27.97 6.18
CA GLY A 304 -6.11 28.74 5.25
C GLY A 304 -6.09 30.21 5.59
N ASN A 305 -5.54 31.04 4.71
CA ASN A 305 -5.73 32.50 4.70
C ASN A 305 -7.07 32.84 3.99
N GLU A 306 -8.21 32.27 4.41
CA GLU A 306 -9.46 32.82 3.95
C GLU A 306 -9.79 34.06 4.76
N PRO A 307 -9.99 35.23 4.09
CA PRO A 307 -10.54 36.38 4.78
C PRO A 307 -11.96 36.03 5.23
N ILE A 308 -12.20 36.15 6.53
CA ILE A 308 -13.53 36.03 7.12
C ILE A 308 -14.42 37.07 6.43
N THR A 309 -15.21 36.65 5.44
CA THR A 309 -16.33 37.43 4.94
C THR A 309 -17.45 37.29 5.98
N ASP A 310 -17.65 38.40 6.65
CA ASP A 310 -18.74 38.64 7.59
C ASP A 310 -20.10 38.09 7.10
N ILE A 311 -20.85 37.57 8.04
CA ILE A 311 -22.22 37.98 8.36
C ILE A 311 -22.94 36.87 9.13
N SER A 312 -23.01 37.01 10.41
CA SER A 312 -24.29 37.06 11.12
C SER A 312 -24.04 37.22 12.63
N ASN A 313 -24.55 38.33 13.14
CA ASN A 313 -24.72 38.59 14.56
C ASN A 313 -25.56 37.50 15.20
N ASP A 314 -24.99 36.76 16.14
CA ASP A 314 -25.73 36.44 17.36
C ASP A 314 -24.74 36.15 18.51
N THR A 315 -25.00 36.87 19.59
CA THR A 315 -24.20 36.92 20.80
C THR A 315 -24.39 35.70 21.67
N THR A 316 -23.30 34.95 21.95
CA THR A 316 -22.99 34.42 23.30
C THR A 316 -21.52 34.11 23.38
N ALA A 317 -20.85 34.86 24.24
CA ALA A 317 -19.45 34.72 24.53
C ALA A 317 -19.20 33.49 25.40
N SER A 318 -18.24 32.64 25.00
CA SER A 318 -17.21 32.06 25.86
C SER A 318 -16.31 31.12 25.05
N ASP A 319 -14.99 31.36 25.11
CA ASP A 319 -13.90 30.47 24.79
C ASP A 319 -13.92 29.71 23.43
N SER A 320 -13.56 30.41 22.37
CA SER A 320 -12.95 29.75 21.22
C SER A 320 -11.79 30.59 20.70
N LEU A 321 -10.60 30.33 21.25
CA LEU A 321 -9.34 30.68 20.64
C LEU A 321 -9.30 30.10 19.22
N LEU A 322 -9.23 30.99 18.24
CA LEU A 322 -8.68 30.88 16.88
C LEU A 322 -8.43 29.43 16.39
N LYS A 323 -9.45 28.75 15.93
CA LYS A 323 -9.27 27.64 15.00
C LYS A 323 -9.32 28.22 13.59
N GLY A 324 -8.17 28.64 13.04
CA GLY A 324 -7.98 28.74 11.60
C GLY A 324 -8.39 27.39 10.97
N SER A 325 -9.21 27.41 9.96
CA SER A 325 -9.59 26.19 9.26
C SER A 325 -8.32 25.65 8.60
N THR A 326 -7.73 24.62 9.19
CA THR A 326 -6.63 23.88 8.59
C THR A 326 -7.18 22.98 7.51
N HIS A 327 -6.67 23.09 6.29
CA HIS A 327 -6.98 22.18 5.20
C HIS A 327 -5.68 21.56 4.68
N PHE A 328 -5.78 20.39 4.03
CA PHE A 328 -4.62 19.75 3.43
C PHE A 328 -4.28 20.37 2.09
N SER A 329 -2.97 20.47 1.80
CA SER A 329 -2.51 20.86 0.47
C SER A 329 -2.91 19.81 -0.57
N ASP A 330 -3.22 20.28 -1.78
CA ASP A 330 -3.49 19.41 -2.92
C ASP A 330 -2.23 18.61 -3.31
N ASN A 331 -2.37 17.29 -3.43
CA ASN A 331 -1.29 16.40 -3.86
C ASN A 331 -1.33 16.17 -5.38
N PRO A 332 -0.32 16.65 -6.14
CA PRO A 332 -0.34 16.53 -7.60
C PRO A 332 -0.16 15.08 -8.09
N TYR A 333 0.52 14.21 -7.33
CA TYR A 333 0.71 12.80 -7.68
C TYR A 333 -0.58 11.99 -7.48
N CYS A 334 -1.31 12.25 -6.39
CA CYS A 334 -2.63 11.68 -6.15
C CYS A 334 -3.59 12.09 -7.28
N LYS A 335 -3.67 13.38 -7.59
CA LYS A 335 -4.50 13.89 -8.70
C LYS A 335 -4.13 13.29 -10.04
N ALA A 336 -2.85 13.06 -10.32
CA ALA A 336 -2.44 12.41 -11.57
C ALA A 336 -2.95 10.96 -11.64
N LEU A 337 -2.93 10.20 -10.54
CA LEU A 337 -3.51 8.85 -10.48
C LEU A 337 -5.03 8.86 -10.60
N GLU A 338 -5.71 9.79 -9.94
CA GLU A 338 -7.18 9.93 -9.98
C GLU A 338 -7.71 10.21 -11.40
N HIS A 339 -6.96 10.97 -12.19
CA HIS A 339 -7.34 11.34 -13.56
C HIS A 339 -6.64 10.51 -14.64
N ALA A 340 -6.01 9.40 -14.27
CA ALA A 340 -5.39 8.50 -15.24
C ALA A 340 -6.45 7.82 -16.12
N THR A 341 -6.20 7.78 -17.44
CA THR A 341 -7.08 7.16 -18.43
C THR A 341 -6.39 6.02 -19.16
N ASP A 342 -7.16 5.10 -19.75
CA ASP A 342 -6.61 4.02 -20.56
C ASP A 342 -6.03 4.53 -21.89
N VAL A 343 -4.93 3.92 -22.30
CA VAL A 343 -4.33 4.19 -23.63
C VAL A 343 -5.25 3.74 -24.77
N GLU A 344 -6.06 2.69 -24.55
CA GLU A 344 -6.94 2.11 -25.57
C GLU A 344 -8.26 2.88 -25.77
N PHE A 345 -8.66 3.71 -24.80
CA PHE A 345 -9.87 4.52 -24.88
C PHE A 345 -9.57 5.95 -25.35
N ASP A 346 -9.46 6.15 -26.66
CA ASP A 346 -9.63 7.49 -27.23
C ASP A 346 -11.13 7.82 -27.21
N ARG A 347 -11.64 8.31 -26.08
CA ARG A 347 -12.91 9.04 -26.07
C ARG A 347 -12.68 10.33 -26.86
N VAL A 348 -12.99 10.29 -28.13
CA VAL A 348 -13.27 11.50 -28.90
C VAL A 348 -14.56 12.05 -28.28
N ASP A 349 -14.40 12.99 -27.35
CA ASP A 349 -15.54 13.73 -26.84
C ASP A 349 -16.27 14.36 -28.04
N THR A 350 -17.51 13.89 -28.28
CA THR A 350 -18.39 14.37 -29.35
C THR A 350 -18.74 15.83 -29.21
N GLU A 351 -18.27 16.53 -28.18
CA GLU A 351 -18.49 17.94 -27.90
C GLU A 351 -17.29 18.86 -28.22
N GLY A 352 -16.18 18.33 -28.75
CA GLY A 352 -15.08 19.19 -29.25
C GLY A 352 -14.31 19.98 -28.17
N ASN A 353 -14.56 19.74 -26.89
CA ASN A 353 -13.78 20.30 -25.81
C ASN A 353 -12.55 19.41 -25.56
N ALA A 354 -11.45 19.73 -26.23
CA ALA A 354 -10.14 19.25 -25.83
C ALA A 354 -9.91 19.74 -24.38
N HIS A 355 -9.89 18.83 -23.42
CA HIS A 355 -9.41 19.15 -22.08
C HIS A 355 -7.99 19.70 -22.22
N ALA A 356 -7.80 20.97 -21.87
CA ALA A 356 -6.61 21.78 -22.19
C ALA A 356 -5.41 21.45 -21.29
N GLY A 357 -5.23 20.19 -20.84
CA GLY A 357 -4.13 19.78 -19.98
C GLY A 357 -3.54 18.41 -20.34
N PRO A 358 -2.28 18.16 -20.00
CA PRO A 358 -1.68 16.83 -20.18
C PRO A 358 -2.41 15.82 -19.27
N VAL A 359 -2.93 14.74 -19.86
CA VAL A 359 -3.62 13.65 -19.16
C VAL A 359 -2.69 12.45 -19.05
N LEU A 360 -2.66 11.82 -17.89
CA LEU A 360 -1.90 10.59 -17.68
C LEU A 360 -2.57 9.42 -18.41
N ARG A 361 -1.89 8.82 -19.39
CA ARG A 361 -2.36 7.63 -20.12
C ARG A 361 -1.55 6.41 -19.76
N ILE A 362 -2.25 5.34 -19.33
CA ILE A 362 -1.67 4.08 -18.84
C ILE A 362 -2.38 2.91 -19.49
N PRO A 363 -1.68 1.82 -19.88
CA PRO A 363 -2.34 0.60 -20.36
C PRO A 363 -3.01 -0.13 -19.18
N PHE A 364 -4.32 0.05 -19.01
CA PHE A 364 -5.08 -0.55 -17.91
C PHE A 364 -5.06 -2.07 -17.94
N ALA A 365 -5.05 -2.68 -19.13
CA ALA A 365 -4.94 -4.13 -19.26
C ALA A 365 -3.64 -4.66 -18.64
N SER A 366 -2.49 -4.08 -19.02
CA SER A 366 -1.20 -4.49 -18.48
C SER A 366 -1.06 -4.19 -16.98
N LEU A 367 -1.65 -3.09 -16.52
CA LEU A 367 -1.69 -2.74 -15.09
C LEU A 367 -2.52 -3.74 -14.29
N PHE A 368 -3.70 -4.14 -14.81
CA PHE A 368 -4.56 -5.15 -14.21
C PHE A 368 -3.86 -6.50 -14.07
N ASP A 369 -3.18 -6.95 -15.13
CA ASP A 369 -2.42 -8.21 -15.13
C ASP A 369 -1.24 -8.16 -14.15
N ALA A 370 -0.49 -7.05 -14.12
CA ALA A 370 0.62 -6.85 -13.20
C ALA A 370 0.14 -6.83 -11.74
N LEU A 371 -0.96 -6.14 -11.45
CA LEU A 371 -1.58 -6.15 -10.12
C LEU A 371 -2.00 -7.57 -9.74
N GLY A 372 -2.68 -8.31 -10.60
CA GLY A 372 -3.07 -9.70 -10.33
C GLY A 372 -1.88 -10.61 -10.02
N MET A 373 -0.79 -10.45 -10.75
CA MET A 373 0.43 -11.23 -10.55
C MET A 373 1.12 -10.96 -9.20
N TYR A 374 1.12 -9.72 -8.76
CA TYR A 374 1.89 -9.28 -7.58
C TYR A 374 1.04 -8.93 -6.35
N LEU A 375 -0.26 -9.22 -6.35
CA LEU A 375 -1.18 -8.84 -5.26
C LEU A 375 -0.90 -9.54 -3.92
N ALA A 376 -0.05 -10.55 -3.91
CA ALA A 376 0.48 -11.12 -2.68
C ALA A 376 1.40 -10.15 -1.92
N ASP A 377 1.95 -9.14 -2.59
CA ASP A 377 2.73 -8.05 -2.01
C ASP A 377 1.79 -6.95 -1.47
N GLU A 378 2.10 -6.43 -0.29
CA GLU A 378 1.30 -5.40 0.39
C GLU A 378 1.29 -4.08 -0.37
N ALA A 379 2.41 -3.68 -0.96
CA ALA A 379 2.49 -2.46 -1.76
C ALA A 379 1.62 -2.53 -3.03
N ALA A 380 1.53 -3.70 -3.66
CA ALA A 380 0.62 -3.91 -4.80
C ALA A 380 -0.86 -3.81 -4.39
N ALA A 381 -1.21 -4.33 -3.22
CA ALA A 381 -2.56 -4.19 -2.67
C ALA A 381 -2.90 -2.71 -2.37
N LEU A 382 -1.94 -1.92 -1.86
CA LEU A 382 -2.11 -0.48 -1.65
C LEU A 382 -2.31 0.28 -2.96
N LEU A 383 -1.55 -0.05 -4.02
CA LEU A 383 -1.75 0.56 -5.33
C LEU A 383 -3.14 0.23 -5.89
N LEU A 384 -3.56 -1.04 -5.79
CA LEU A 384 -4.92 -1.44 -6.23
C LEU A 384 -5.99 -0.67 -5.46
N TYR A 385 -5.87 -0.58 -4.14
CA TYR A 385 -6.77 0.23 -3.32
C TYR A 385 -6.83 1.69 -3.78
N SER A 386 -5.67 2.33 -3.95
CA SER A 386 -5.59 3.74 -4.35
C SER A 386 -6.25 3.99 -5.71
N LEU A 387 -6.08 3.07 -6.65
CA LEU A 387 -6.71 3.14 -7.97
C LEU A 387 -8.23 2.90 -7.91
N LEU A 388 -8.69 1.89 -7.18
CA LEU A 388 -10.13 1.60 -7.06
C LEU A 388 -10.89 2.69 -6.30
N GLN A 389 -10.25 3.33 -5.32
CA GLN A 389 -10.86 4.39 -4.53
C GLN A 389 -10.81 5.75 -5.24
N GLY A 390 -9.70 6.07 -5.91
CA GLY A 390 -9.47 7.40 -6.46
C GLY A 390 -9.79 7.54 -7.94
N ASN A 391 -9.71 6.46 -8.75
CA ASN A 391 -9.85 6.52 -10.19
C ASN A 391 -11.13 5.81 -10.68
N ALA A 392 -12.13 6.58 -11.06
CA ALA A 392 -13.42 6.06 -11.51
C ALA A 392 -13.31 5.25 -12.82
N ASP A 393 -12.44 5.67 -13.76
CA ASP A 393 -12.26 4.99 -15.04
C ASP A 393 -11.60 3.61 -14.84
N PHE A 394 -10.62 3.51 -13.93
CA PHE A 394 -10.01 2.23 -13.58
C PHE A 394 -10.97 1.30 -12.83
N LEU A 395 -11.78 1.86 -11.91
CA LEU A 395 -12.82 1.08 -11.23
C LEU A 395 -13.83 0.51 -12.24
N GLU A 396 -14.34 1.35 -13.14
CA GLU A 396 -15.25 0.91 -14.21
C GLU A 396 -14.60 -0.17 -15.08
N TYR A 397 -13.33 0.03 -15.46
CA TYR A 397 -12.55 -0.94 -16.22
C TYR A 397 -12.51 -2.31 -15.52
N VAL A 398 -12.23 -2.35 -14.22
CA VAL A 398 -12.18 -3.59 -13.44
C VAL A 398 -13.56 -4.25 -13.34
N LEU A 399 -14.63 -3.47 -13.11
CA LEU A 399 -15.99 -3.99 -12.92
C LEU A 399 -16.58 -4.65 -14.17
N VAL A 400 -16.15 -4.24 -15.37
CA VAL A 400 -16.65 -4.81 -16.64
C VAL A 400 -15.82 -6.01 -17.13
N ARG A 401 -14.69 -6.33 -16.47
CA ARG A 401 -13.84 -7.47 -16.85
C ARG A 401 -14.53 -8.81 -16.65
N THR A 402 -14.20 -9.76 -17.52
CA THR A 402 -14.71 -11.15 -17.45
C THR A 402 -13.76 -12.11 -16.76
N ASP A 403 -12.49 -11.73 -16.58
CA ASP A 403 -11.39 -12.47 -15.97
C ASP A 403 -11.08 -11.95 -14.55
N LEU A 404 -12.12 -11.69 -13.77
CA LEU A 404 -12.02 -11.19 -12.40
C LEU A 404 -11.23 -12.14 -11.47
N ASP A 405 -11.09 -13.40 -11.84
CA ASP A 405 -10.24 -14.36 -11.11
C ASP A 405 -8.77 -13.95 -11.06
N THR A 406 -8.27 -13.20 -12.05
CA THR A 406 -6.91 -12.64 -12.06
C THR A 406 -6.62 -11.82 -10.80
N LEU A 407 -7.55 -10.98 -10.34
CA LEU A 407 -7.42 -10.22 -9.09
C LEU A 407 -7.95 -10.98 -7.87
N LEU A 408 -9.11 -11.64 -7.99
CA LEU A 408 -9.79 -12.19 -6.82
C LEU A 408 -9.12 -13.45 -6.28
N MET A 409 -8.51 -14.30 -7.12
CA MET A 409 -7.85 -15.51 -6.63
C MET A 409 -6.67 -15.19 -5.70
N PRO A 410 -5.73 -14.28 -6.03
CA PRO A 410 -4.68 -13.87 -5.10
C PRO A 410 -5.21 -13.24 -3.81
N ILE A 411 -6.27 -12.41 -3.88
CA ILE A 411 -6.91 -11.81 -2.71
C ILE A 411 -7.45 -12.91 -1.79
N LEU A 412 -8.23 -13.84 -2.34
CA LEU A 412 -8.85 -14.91 -1.57
C LEU A 412 -7.82 -15.88 -1.00
N GLU A 413 -6.74 -16.16 -1.71
CA GLU A 413 -5.62 -16.94 -1.20
C GLU A 413 -4.90 -16.24 -0.05
N ALA A 414 -4.66 -14.93 -0.16
CA ALA A 414 -4.05 -14.15 0.91
C ALA A 414 -4.94 -14.12 2.16
N LEU A 415 -6.25 -13.92 2.01
CA LEU A 415 -7.22 -13.99 3.11
C LEU A 415 -7.32 -15.40 3.72
N TYR A 416 -7.25 -16.46 2.91
CA TYR A 416 -7.18 -17.83 3.41
C TYR A 416 -5.93 -18.06 4.27
N ASN A 417 -4.81 -17.46 3.90
CA ASN A 417 -3.54 -17.49 4.62
C ASN A 417 -3.40 -16.37 5.65
N ALA A 418 -4.47 -15.74 6.10
CA ALA A 418 -4.48 -14.65 7.08
C ALA A 418 -3.53 -14.84 8.29
N PRO A 419 -3.36 -16.06 8.89
CA PRO A 419 -2.41 -16.26 9.98
C PRO A 419 -0.94 -15.96 9.65
N LYS A 420 -0.59 -15.85 8.37
CA LYS A 420 0.77 -15.60 7.88
C LYS A 420 0.94 -14.18 7.31
N ARG A 421 -0.09 -13.35 7.40
CA ARG A 421 -0.15 -12.02 6.81
C ARG A 421 -0.21 -10.95 7.90
N SER A 422 0.21 -9.74 7.56
CA SER A 422 0.02 -8.59 8.44
C SER A 422 -1.45 -8.24 8.57
N SER A 423 -1.85 -7.69 9.71
CA SER A 423 -3.22 -7.20 9.91
C SER A 423 -3.58 -6.13 8.88
N ASN A 424 -2.63 -5.25 8.57
CA ASN A 424 -2.82 -4.18 7.59
C ASN A 424 -3.13 -4.72 6.19
N GLN A 425 -2.42 -5.77 5.75
CA GLN A 425 -2.73 -6.42 4.48
C GLN A 425 -4.15 -7.00 4.46
N ILE A 426 -4.57 -7.66 5.54
CA ILE A 426 -5.93 -8.23 5.64
C ILE A 426 -6.97 -7.10 5.54
N TYR A 427 -6.77 -5.98 6.25
CA TYR A 427 -7.66 -4.82 6.15
C TYR A 427 -7.77 -4.30 4.72
N MET A 428 -6.65 -4.08 4.05
CA MET A 428 -6.64 -3.56 2.69
C MET A 428 -7.38 -4.48 1.71
N LEU A 429 -7.13 -5.79 1.80
CA LEU A 429 -7.79 -6.76 0.93
C LEU A 429 -9.31 -6.82 1.18
N LEU A 430 -9.76 -6.72 2.43
CA LEU A 430 -11.18 -6.68 2.77
C LEU A 430 -11.84 -5.39 2.29
N ILE A 431 -11.17 -4.25 2.39
CA ILE A 431 -11.67 -2.97 1.85
C ILE A 431 -11.81 -3.05 0.33
N ILE A 432 -10.83 -3.61 -0.38
CA ILE A 432 -10.90 -3.82 -1.83
C ILE A 432 -12.14 -4.67 -2.19
N LEU A 433 -12.37 -5.79 -1.47
CA LEU A 433 -13.56 -6.62 -1.70
C LEU A 433 -14.85 -5.87 -1.40
N LEU A 434 -14.87 -5.03 -0.36
CA LEU A 434 -16.02 -4.21 -0.03
C LEU A 434 -16.31 -3.19 -1.14
N ILE A 435 -15.30 -2.49 -1.65
CA ILE A 435 -15.45 -1.53 -2.77
C ILE A 435 -16.03 -2.24 -3.99
N LEU A 436 -15.46 -3.35 -4.41
CA LEU A 436 -15.93 -4.11 -5.57
C LEU A 436 -17.36 -4.65 -5.39
N SER A 437 -17.71 -5.09 -4.17
CA SER A 437 -19.05 -5.64 -3.86
C SER A 437 -20.17 -4.61 -3.88
N GLN A 438 -19.86 -3.31 -3.94
CA GLN A 438 -20.88 -2.26 -4.06
C GLN A 438 -21.57 -2.30 -5.43
N ASP A 439 -20.91 -2.85 -6.44
CA ASP A 439 -21.47 -2.98 -7.78
C ASP A 439 -22.27 -4.28 -7.96
N SER A 440 -23.51 -4.13 -8.43
CA SER A 440 -24.42 -5.26 -8.64
C SER A 440 -24.02 -6.16 -9.79
N SER A 441 -23.37 -5.61 -10.83
CA SER A 441 -22.91 -6.36 -12.01
C SER A 441 -21.70 -7.21 -11.65
N PHE A 442 -20.78 -6.66 -10.86
CA PHE A 442 -19.68 -7.41 -10.27
C PHE A 442 -20.19 -8.61 -9.47
N ASN A 443 -21.12 -8.37 -8.52
CA ASN A 443 -21.69 -9.44 -7.68
C ASN A 443 -22.37 -10.53 -8.51
N ALA A 444 -23.06 -10.17 -9.60
CA ALA A 444 -23.67 -11.15 -10.50
C ALA A 444 -22.62 -11.91 -11.35
N SER A 445 -21.54 -11.25 -11.75
CA SER A 445 -20.50 -11.81 -12.63
C SER A 445 -19.64 -12.84 -11.93
N ILE A 446 -19.24 -12.62 -10.68
CA ILE A 446 -18.41 -13.57 -9.92
C ILE A 446 -19.10 -14.91 -9.68
N HIS A 447 -20.45 -14.95 -9.66
CA HIS A 447 -21.18 -16.21 -9.54
C HIS A 447 -21.28 -17.00 -10.86
N LYS A 448 -21.05 -16.36 -12.00
CA LYS A 448 -21.01 -17.02 -13.33
C LYS A 448 -19.63 -17.59 -13.63
N LEU A 449 -18.58 -17.02 -13.06
CA LEU A 449 -17.21 -17.44 -13.28
C LEU A 449 -16.90 -18.69 -12.45
N ILE A 450 -16.65 -19.81 -13.14
CA ILE A 450 -16.39 -21.12 -12.51
C ILE A 450 -14.88 -21.37 -12.45
N VAL A 451 -14.37 -21.60 -11.24
CA VAL A 451 -12.99 -21.99 -11.00
C VAL A 451 -12.88 -23.51 -11.02
N PRO A 452 -12.06 -24.10 -11.92
CA PRO A 452 -11.96 -25.55 -12.06
C PRO A 452 -11.49 -26.26 -10.79
N SER A 453 -10.50 -25.69 -10.10
CA SER A 453 -9.95 -26.22 -8.85
C SER A 453 -9.30 -25.11 -8.02
N VAL A 454 -9.25 -25.29 -6.70
CA VAL A 454 -8.64 -24.35 -5.76
C VAL A 454 -7.58 -25.08 -4.93
N PRO A 455 -6.34 -25.21 -5.43
CA PRO A 455 -5.28 -26.04 -4.81
C PRO A 455 -4.86 -25.59 -3.42
N TRP A 456 -4.91 -24.29 -3.14
CA TRP A 456 -4.52 -23.71 -1.87
C TRP A 456 -5.57 -23.91 -0.76
N TYR A 457 -6.84 -24.21 -1.11
CA TYR A 457 -7.88 -24.49 -0.12
C TYR A 457 -7.78 -25.94 0.36
N LYS A 458 -7.31 -26.16 1.58
CA LYS A 458 -6.97 -27.50 2.11
C LYS A 458 -8.03 -28.14 2.98
N GLU A 459 -9.04 -27.38 3.46
CA GLU A 459 -10.08 -27.90 4.36
C GLU A 459 -11.04 -28.87 3.63
N ARG A 460 -11.27 -28.64 2.36
CA ARG A 460 -12.09 -29.47 1.49
C ARG A 460 -11.66 -29.31 0.04
N LEU A 461 -11.70 -30.39 -0.72
CA LEU A 461 -11.45 -30.34 -2.17
C LEU A 461 -12.59 -29.57 -2.85
N LEU A 462 -12.25 -28.42 -3.46
CA LEU A 462 -13.18 -27.57 -4.18
C LEU A 462 -12.95 -27.75 -5.68
N HIS A 463 -13.96 -28.30 -6.37
CA HIS A 463 -13.97 -28.47 -7.82
C HIS A 463 -15.19 -27.77 -8.41
N GLN A 464 -15.05 -27.18 -9.60
CA GLN A 464 -16.13 -26.55 -10.34
C GLN A 464 -16.97 -25.60 -9.47
N THR A 465 -16.26 -24.78 -8.68
CA THR A 465 -16.86 -23.85 -7.73
C THR A 465 -16.92 -22.46 -8.34
N SER A 466 -18.06 -21.76 -8.24
CA SER A 466 -18.11 -20.36 -8.67
C SER A 466 -17.23 -19.49 -7.80
N LEU A 467 -16.61 -18.46 -8.41
CA LEU A 467 -15.75 -17.51 -7.70
C LEU A 467 -16.53 -16.81 -6.57
N GLY A 468 -17.83 -16.50 -6.77
CA GLY A 468 -18.68 -15.97 -5.72
C GLY A 468 -18.90 -16.96 -4.56
N SER A 469 -19.03 -18.27 -4.82
CA SER A 469 -19.09 -19.27 -3.75
C SER A 469 -17.77 -19.35 -2.98
N LEU A 470 -16.63 -19.29 -3.66
CA LEU A 470 -15.31 -19.27 -3.06
C LEU A 470 -15.12 -18.03 -2.18
N MET A 471 -15.56 -16.87 -2.64
CA MET A 471 -15.52 -15.61 -1.89
C MET A 471 -16.36 -15.71 -0.61
N VAL A 472 -17.58 -16.23 -0.67
CA VAL A 472 -18.43 -16.49 0.51
C VAL A 472 -17.71 -17.41 1.52
N ILE A 473 -17.15 -18.53 1.06
CA ILE A 473 -16.44 -19.49 1.90
C ILE A 473 -15.25 -18.81 2.60
N THR A 474 -14.46 -18.05 1.85
CA THR A 474 -13.24 -17.40 2.37
C THR A 474 -13.58 -16.29 3.36
N LEU A 475 -14.57 -15.46 3.09
CA LEU A 475 -15.03 -14.41 4.02
C LEU A 475 -15.54 -15.00 5.33
N ILE A 476 -16.37 -16.05 5.27
CA ILE A 476 -16.85 -16.73 6.49
C ILE A 476 -15.69 -17.33 7.28
N ARG A 477 -14.70 -17.91 6.60
CA ARG A 477 -13.50 -18.43 7.24
C ARG A 477 -12.68 -17.32 7.92
N THR A 478 -12.57 -16.17 7.28
CA THR A 478 -11.90 -14.98 7.87
C THR A 478 -12.63 -14.51 9.13
N VAL A 479 -13.98 -14.49 9.13
CA VAL A 479 -14.77 -14.19 10.34
C VAL A 479 -14.47 -15.21 11.44
N GLN A 480 -14.41 -16.52 11.12
CA GLN A 480 -14.11 -17.56 12.11
C GLN A 480 -12.69 -17.42 12.69
N TYR A 481 -11.71 -17.14 11.84
CA TYR A 481 -10.34 -16.88 12.29
C TYR A 481 -10.28 -15.66 13.21
N ASN A 482 -10.94 -14.59 12.83
CA ASN A 482 -11.01 -13.37 13.62
C ASN A 482 -11.69 -13.60 14.99
N LEU A 483 -12.82 -14.30 15.03
CA LEU A 483 -13.51 -14.66 16.30
C LEU A 483 -12.63 -15.45 17.26
N SER A 484 -11.77 -16.30 16.72
CA SER A 484 -10.93 -17.19 17.53
C SER A 484 -9.60 -16.57 17.96
N LYS A 485 -9.04 -15.65 17.17
CA LYS A 485 -7.65 -15.16 17.31
C LYS A 485 -7.52 -13.65 17.47
N LEU A 486 -8.05 -12.87 16.56
CA LEU A 486 -7.80 -11.41 16.52
C LEU A 486 -8.82 -10.62 17.34
N ARG A 487 -10.09 -11.04 17.33
CA ARG A 487 -11.24 -10.38 18.00
C ARG A 487 -11.45 -8.91 17.56
N ASP A 488 -11.13 -8.63 16.33
CA ASP A 488 -11.24 -7.30 15.76
C ASP A 488 -12.64 -7.08 15.17
N VAL A 489 -13.34 -6.05 15.66
CA VAL A 489 -14.73 -5.72 15.25
C VAL A 489 -14.77 -5.27 13.80
N TYR A 490 -13.76 -4.51 13.36
CA TYR A 490 -13.69 -3.99 12.00
C TYR A 490 -13.62 -5.11 10.95
N LEU A 491 -12.79 -6.15 11.20
CA LEU A 491 -12.69 -7.31 10.31
C LEU A 491 -14.03 -8.05 10.17
N HIS A 492 -14.78 -8.22 11.28
CA HIS A 492 -16.10 -8.84 11.22
C HIS A 492 -17.07 -8.00 10.41
N THR A 493 -17.12 -6.71 10.69
CA THR A 493 -18.04 -5.77 10.04
C THR A 493 -17.79 -5.74 8.53
N THR A 494 -16.54 -5.64 8.10
CA THR A 494 -16.19 -5.56 6.68
C THR A 494 -16.49 -6.87 5.93
N CYS A 495 -16.21 -8.02 6.53
CA CYS A 495 -16.58 -9.32 5.94
C CYS A 495 -18.09 -9.47 5.80
N LEU A 496 -18.86 -9.11 6.84
CA LEU A 496 -20.33 -9.21 6.83
C LEU A 496 -20.96 -8.19 5.88
N ALA A 497 -20.41 -6.98 5.81
CA ALA A 497 -20.84 -5.93 4.87
C ALA A 497 -20.66 -6.39 3.41
N THR A 498 -19.52 -6.99 3.09
CA THR A 498 -19.26 -7.56 1.77
C THR A 498 -20.25 -8.68 1.43
N LEU A 499 -20.50 -9.60 2.37
CA LEU A 499 -21.51 -10.65 2.20
C LEU A 499 -22.93 -10.10 2.03
N ALA A 500 -23.29 -9.02 2.74
CA ALA A 500 -24.59 -8.37 2.61
C ALA A 500 -24.77 -7.72 1.23
N ASN A 501 -23.74 -7.07 0.70
CA ASN A 501 -23.76 -6.52 -0.66
C ASN A 501 -23.92 -7.61 -1.72
N MET A 502 -23.28 -8.77 -1.52
CA MET A 502 -23.39 -9.92 -2.45
C MET A 502 -24.75 -10.62 -2.39
N ALA A 503 -25.40 -10.69 -1.21
CA ALA A 503 -26.53 -11.55 -0.91
C ALA A 503 -27.70 -11.47 -1.91
N PRO A 504 -28.16 -10.31 -2.39
CA PRO A 504 -29.25 -10.21 -3.36
C PRO A 504 -28.92 -10.77 -4.75
N HIS A 505 -27.63 -10.86 -5.07
CA HIS A 505 -27.11 -11.23 -6.40
C HIS A 505 -26.58 -12.66 -6.47
N VAL A 506 -26.64 -13.41 -5.37
CA VAL A 506 -26.14 -14.78 -5.26
C VAL A 506 -26.86 -15.67 -6.28
N HIS A 507 -26.07 -16.45 -7.03
CA HIS A 507 -26.57 -17.35 -8.04
C HIS A 507 -25.86 -18.70 -7.96
N ARG A 508 -26.61 -19.79 -7.78
CA ARG A 508 -26.10 -21.16 -7.70
C ARG A 508 -24.98 -21.31 -6.68
N LEU A 509 -25.24 -20.81 -5.48
CA LEU A 509 -24.28 -20.96 -4.39
C LEU A 509 -24.01 -22.45 -4.15
N SER A 510 -22.76 -22.85 -4.04
CA SER A 510 -22.39 -24.25 -3.83
C SER A 510 -22.95 -24.77 -2.48
N ALA A 511 -23.24 -26.08 -2.41
CA ALA A 511 -23.73 -26.69 -1.18
C ALA A 511 -22.84 -26.40 0.04
N TYR A 512 -21.52 -26.40 -0.17
CA TYR A 512 -20.57 -26.10 0.90
C TYR A 512 -20.64 -24.62 1.34
N ALA A 513 -20.72 -23.69 0.41
CA ALA A 513 -20.87 -22.26 0.74
C ALA A 513 -22.17 -21.99 1.50
N SER A 514 -23.28 -22.64 1.06
CA SER A 514 -24.59 -22.55 1.72
C SER A 514 -24.55 -23.08 3.16
N GLN A 515 -23.93 -24.24 3.37
CA GLN A 515 -23.73 -24.81 4.71
C GLN A 515 -22.87 -23.90 5.60
N ARG A 516 -21.79 -23.31 5.04
CA ARG A 516 -20.94 -22.39 5.79
C ARG A 516 -21.69 -21.14 6.20
N LEU A 517 -22.58 -20.61 5.36
CA LEU A 517 -23.39 -19.43 5.66
C LEU A 517 -24.34 -19.68 6.83
N VAL A 518 -25.08 -20.82 6.85
CA VAL A 518 -25.92 -21.19 7.99
C VAL A 518 -25.09 -21.49 9.26
N SER A 519 -23.93 -22.13 9.08
CA SER A 519 -23.00 -22.38 10.20
C SER A 519 -22.41 -21.11 10.80
N LEU A 520 -22.31 -20.03 10.04
CA LEU A 520 -21.91 -18.71 10.55
C LEU A 520 -22.91 -18.20 11.59
N PHE A 521 -24.21 -18.31 11.31
CA PHE A 521 -25.26 -17.98 12.27
C PHE A 521 -25.17 -18.85 13.53
N ASP A 522 -25.04 -20.16 13.39
CA ASP A 522 -24.88 -21.11 14.53
C ASP A 522 -23.65 -20.74 15.40
N MET A 523 -22.54 -20.42 14.77
CA MET A 523 -21.31 -20.07 15.49
C MET A 523 -21.47 -18.77 16.29
N LEU A 524 -22.04 -17.73 15.67
CA LEU A 524 -22.30 -16.45 16.35
C LEU A 524 -23.35 -16.61 17.46
N SER A 525 -24.39 -17.45 17.25
CA SER A 525 -25.43 -17.72 18.22
C SER A 525 -24.89 -18.43 19.49
N ARG A 526 -23.98 -19.39 19.32
CA ARG A 526 -23.31 -20.04 20.46
C ARG A 526 -22.47 -19.04 21.27
N LYS A 527 -21.78 -18.12 20.58
CA LYS A 527 -20.98 -17.10 21.28
C LYS A 527 -21.89 -16.12 22.03
N TYR A 528 -23.00 -15.68 21.43
CA TYR A 528 -24.01 -14.85 22.05
C TYR A 528 -24.60 -15.52 23.30
N ASN A 529 -25.04 -16.79 23.19
CA ASN A 529 -25.62 -17.52 24.30
C ASN A 529 -24.64 -17.66 25.47
N LYS A 530 -23.36 -17.93 25.18
CA LYS A 530 -22.31 -17.99 26.22
C LYS A 530 -22.15 -16.64 26.93
N LEU A 531 -22.20 -15.53 26.22
CA LEU A 531 -22.15 -14.19 26.83
C LEU A 531 -23.39 -13.89 27.66
N ALA A 532 -24.57 -14.29 27.19
CA ALA A 532 -25.83 -14.13 27.93
C ALA A 532 -25.80 -14.92 29.26
N GLU A 533 -25.32 -16.20 29.23
CA GLU A 533 -25.14 -17.01 30.43
C GLU A 533 -24.15 -16.38 31.44
N MET A 534 -23.04 -15.85 30.93
CA MET A 534 -22.06 -15.15 31.78
C MET A 534 -22.65 -13.92 32.43
N ARG A 535 -23.42 -13.11 31.70
CA ARG A 535 -24.10 -11.94 32.22
C ARG A 535 -25.14 -12.31 33.31
N ASP A 536 -25.95 -13.33 33.03
CA ASP A 536 -26.99 -13.78 33.98
C ASP A 536 -26.40 -14.33 35.27
N ASN A 537 -25.28 -15.06 35.19
CA ASN A 537 -24.53 -15.53 36.35
C ASN A 537 -23.91 -14.37 37.14
N GLN A 538 -23.38 -13.35 36.49
CA GLN A 538 -22.89 -12.12 37.15
C GLN A 538 -23.99 -11.36 37.85
N MET A 539 -25.17 -11.20 37.23
CA MET A 539 -26.31 -10.54 37.86
C MET A 539 -26.82 -11.29 39.11
N GLN A 540 -26.73 -12.61 39.10
CA GLN A 540 -27.07 -13.44 40.28
C GLN A 540 -26.06 -13.25 41.42
N LEU A 541 -24.76 -13.16 41.11
CA LEU A 541 -23.69 -12.91 42.06
C LEU A 541 -23.75 -11.50 42.67
N VAL A 542 -24.08 -10.49 41.88
CA VAL A 542 -24.22 -9.09 42.34
C VAL A 542 -25.44 -8.91 43.24
N LYS A 543 -26.53 -9.70 43.05
CA LYS A 543 -27.69 -9.69 43.96
C LYS A 543 -27.37 -10.33 45.30
N GLY A 544 -26.27 -11.09 45.40
CA GLY A 544 -25.82 -11.77 46.64
C GLY A 544 -24.78 -11.02 47.46
N ASN A 545 -24.00 -10.11 46.85
CA ASN A 545 -22.91 -9.39 47.52
C ASN A 545 -22.84 -7.94 46.98
N SER A 546 -23.10 -6.98 47.84
CA SER A 546 -22.87 -5.56 47.56
C SER A 546 -21.38 -5.22 47.61
N ILE A 547 -20.63 -5.47 46.54
CA ILE A 547 -19.25 -4.98 46.39
C ILE A 547 -19.00 -4.57 44.90
N GLU A 548 -18.41 -3.44 44.74
CA GLU A 548 -17.98 -2.74 43.52
C GLU A 548 -17.40 -3.66 42.43
N GLY A 549 -18.14 -3.82 41.34
CA GLY A 549 -17.73 -4.57 40.15
C GLY A 549 -18.27 -3.94 38.86
N ASN A 550 -18.36 -2.60 38.79
CA ASN A 550 -19.03 -1.92 37.67
C ASN A 550 -18.30 -2.04 36.31
N GLY A 551 -16.99 -2.28 36.28
CA GLY A 551 -16.23 -2.29 35.01
C GLY A 551 -16.44 -3.55 34.15
N LEU A 552 -16.49 -4.75 34.77
CA LEU A 552 -16.60 -6.02 34.03
C LEU A 552 -18.01 -6.31 33.50
N ALA A 553 -19.05 -5.78 34.16
CA ALA A 553 -20.44 -5.95 33.73
C ALA A 553 -20.77 -5.09 32.50
N ASP A 554 -20.14 -3.94 32.39
CA ASP A 554 -20.32 -3.00 31.26
C ASP A 554 -19.67 -3.56 29.99
N ASP A 555 -18.47 -4.13 30.10
CA ASP A 555 -17.72 -4.73 28.99
C ASP A 555 -18.46 -5.94 28.38
N THR A 556 -19.00 -6.84 29.22
CA THR A 556 -19.80 -7.99 28.78
C THR A 556 -21.09 -7.57 28.09
N SER A 557 -21.72 -6.48 28.55
CA SER A 557 -22.91 -5.91 27.93
C SER A 557 -22.61 -5.36 26.54
N THR A 558 -21.51 -4.63 26.38
CA THR A 558 -21.07 -4.06 25.12
C THR A 558 -20.72 -5.15 24.10
N GLU A 559 -19.96 -6.18 24.51
CA GLU A 559 -19.65 -7.32 23.66
C GLU A 559 -20.92 -8.06 23.18
N MET A 560 -21.89 -8.24 24.07
CA MET A 560 -23.17 -8.86 23.72
C MET A 560 -23.97 -8.05 22.70
N HIS A 561 -23.96 -6.69 22.78
CA HIS A 561 -24.59 -5.84 21.77
C HIS A 561 -23.96 -6.02 20.39
N ILE A 562 -22.64 -6.09 20.32
CA ILE A 562 -21.89 -6.33 19.08
C ILE A 562 -22.32 -7.66 18.45
N TYR A 563 -22.38 -8.76 19.23
CA TYR A 563 -22.83 -10.05 18.71
C TYR A 563 -24.31 -10.06 18.32
N THR A 564 -25.15 -9.27 18.99
CA THR A 564 -26.55 -9.09 18.58
C THR A 564 -26.63 -8.44 17.20
N ASP A 565 -25.82 -7.43 16.95
CA ASP A 565 -25.77 -6.75 15.65
C ASP A 565 -25.21 -7.67 14.54
N PHE A 566 -24.21 -8.48 14.84
CA PHE A 566 -23.69 -9.48 13.89
C PHE A 566 -24.73 -10.56 13.56
N LEU A 567 -25.44 -11.09 14.57
CA LEU A 567 -26.51 -12.06 14.35
C LEU A 567 -27.63 -11.48 13.48
N ARG A 568 -28.02 -10.23 13.76
CA ARG A 568 -29.01 -9.53 12.97
C ARG A 568 -28.53 -9.38 11.51
N LEU A 569 -27.30 -8.97 11.30
CA LEU A 569 -26.74 -8.79 9.96
C LEU A 569 -26.70 -10.13 9.17
N VAL A 570 -26.35 -11.24 9.82
CA VAL A 570 -26.39 -12.56 9.17
C VAL A 570 -27.82 -12.98 8.81
N LEU A 571 -28.82 -12.67 9.68
CA LEU A 571 -30.23 -12.90 9.36
C LEU A 571 -30.71 -12.02 8.19
N GLU A 572 -30.25 -10.79 8.09
CA GLU A 572 -30.53 -9.88 6.98
C GLU A 572 -29.90 -10.37 5.67
N ILE A 573 -28.67 -10.93 5.72
CA ILE A 573 -28.02 -11.61 4.58
C ILE A 573 -28.86 -12.80 4.10
N LEU A 574 -29.28 -13.67 5.02
CA LEU A 574 -30.16 -14.80 4.68
C LEU A 574 -31.48 -14.34 4.09
N ASN A 575 -32.13 -13.34 4.69
CA ASN A 575 -33.38 -12.76 4.18
C ASN A 575 -33.21 -12.15 2.79
N ALA A 576 -32.10 -11.46 2.52
CA ALA A 576 -31.84 -10.93 1.19
C ALA A 576 -31.72 -12.05 0.14
N ILE A 577 -31.05 -13.17 0.46
CA ILE A 577 -31.00 -14.34 -0.42
C ILE A 577 -32.38 -14.92 -0.64
N LEU A 578 -33.18 -15.09 0.42
CA LEU A 578 -34.53 -15.68 0.35
C LEU A 578 -35.50 -14.77 -0.42
N THR A 579 -35.35 -13.46 -0.33
CA THR A 579 -36.21 -12.49 -1.00
C THR A 579 -35.85 -12.33 -2.49
N TYR A 580 -34.56 -12.17 -2.80
CA TYR A 580 -34.13 -11.75 -4.15
C TYR A 580 -33.52 -12.88 -4.99
N ALA A 581 -33.01 -13.92 -4.35
CA ALA A 581 -32.20 -14.94 -5.01
C ALA A 581 -32.67 -16.39 -4.80
N LEU A 582 -33.72 -16.65 -4.00
CA LEU A 582 -34.19 -17.98 -3.62
C LEU A 582 -34.36 -18.92 -4.81
N PRO A 583 -35.07 -18.55 -5.92
CA PRO A 583 -35.31 -19.47 -7.03
C PRO A 583 -34.06 -20.04 -7.68
N ARG A 584 -32.93 -19.41 -7.46
CA ARG A 584 -31.64 -19.76 -8.06
C ARG A 584 -30.68 -20.46 -7.09
N ASN A 585 -31.11 -20.63 -5.81
CA ASN A 585 -30.24 -21.11 -4.74
C ASN A 585 -30.89 -22.24 -3.90
N PRO A 586 -31.22 -23.38 -4.48
CA PRO A 586 -31.84 -24.49 -3.79
C PRO A 586 -30.98 -25.05 -2.65
N GLU A 587 -29.65 -24.97 -2.79
CA GLU A 587 -28.71 -25.43 -1.77
C GLU A 587 -28.79 -24.62 -0.48
N VAL A 588 -29.13 -23.30 -0.57
CA VAL A 588 -29.35 -22.46 0.61
C VAL A 588 -30.58 -22.93 1.38
N ILE A 589 -31.68 -23.25 0.64
CA ILE A 589 -32.91 -23.77 1.25
C ILE A 589 -32.62 -25.09 1.94
N TYR A 590 -31.93 -26.01 1.26
CA TYR A 590 -31.52 -27.27 1.86
C TYR A 590 -30.71 -27.05 3.16
N ALA A 591 -29.73 -26.13 3.16
CA ALA A 591 -28.91 -25.86 4.34
C ALA A 591 -29.73 -25.29 5.50
N ILE A 592 -30.71 -24.41 5.22
CA ILE A 592 -31.61 -23.83 6.23
C ILE A 592 -32.54 -24.93 6.79
N MET A 593 -33.15 -25.76 5.95
CA MET A 593 -34.02 -26.88 6.38
C MET A 593 -33.24 -27.89 7.22
N HIS A 594 -32.03 -28.25 6.80
CA HIS A 594 -31.18 -29.20 7.51
C HIS A 594 -30.77 -28.72 8.90
N ARG A 595 -30.69 -27.42 9.11
CA ARG A 595 -30.22 -26.81 10.38
C ARG A 595 -31.27 -25.88 10.99
N GLN A 596 -32.56 -26.17 10.77
CA GLN A 596 -33.67 -25.31 11.25
C GLN A 596 -33.66 -25.13 12.77
N GLU A 597 -33.11 -26.09 13.53
CA GLU A 597 -33.03 -26.03 14.99
C GLU A 597 -32.20 -24.85 15.51
N VAL A 598 -31.24 -24.33 14.74
CA VAL A 598 -30.39 -23.22 15.19
C VAL A 598 -31.15 -21.88 15.29
N PHE A 599 -32.27 -21.75 14.60
CA PHE A 599 -33.09 -20.54 14.61
C PHE A 599 -34.10 -20.49 15.75
N GLN A 600 -34.49 -21.66 16.31
CA GLN A 600 -35.55 -21.78 17.30
C GLN A 600 -35.33 -20.96 18.59
N PRO A 601 -34.10 -20.93 19.21
CA PRO A 601 -33.85 -20.16 20.43
C PRO A 601 -34.14 -18.65 20.29
N PHE A 602 -34.10 -18.16 19.06
CA PHE A 602 -34.22 -16.72 18.76
C PHE A 602 -35.61 -16.31 18.26
N ARG A 603 -36.56 -17.24 18.13
CA ARG A 603 -37.89 -17.00 17.54
C ARG A 603 -38.64 -15.84 18.18
N ASN A 604 -38.52 -15.68 19.50
CA ASN A 604 -39.18 -14.63 20.27
C ASN A 604 -38.27 -13.47 20.62
N HIS A 605 -37.05 -13.41 20.05
CA HIS A 605 -36.12 -12.33 20.34
C HIS A 605 -36.59 -11.02 19.69
N PRO A 606 -36.75 -9.92 20.43
CA PRO A 606 -37.40 -8.70 19.94
C PRO A 606 -36.71 -8.07 18.74
N ARG A 607 -35.39 -8.27 18.57
CA ARG A 607 -34.61 -7.72 17.45
C ARG A 607 -34.56 -8.65 16.24
N PHE A 608 -34.99 -9.90 16.33
CA PHE A 608 -34.84 -10.93 15.28
C PHE A 608 -36.16 -11.52 14.80
N ASN A 609 -37.25 -11.36 15.54
CA ASN A 609 -38.52 -12.01 15.26
C ASN A 609 -39.01 -11.79 13.83
N GLU A 610 -38.98 -10.55 13.32
CA GLU A 610 -39.46 -10.21 11.96
C GLU A 610 -38.62 -10.90 10.87
N LEU A 611 -37.29 -10.93 11.05
CA LEU A 611 -36.37 -11.59 10.09
C LEU A 611 -36.54 -13.13 10.13
N LEU A 612 -36.80 -13.66 11.32
CA LEU A 612 -37.05 -15.10 11.50
C LEU A 612 -38.42 -15.53 10.96
N GLU A 613 -39.45 -14.68 11.02
CA GLU A 613 -40.75 -14.96 10.39
C GLU A 613 -40.59 -15.30 8.91
N ASN A 614 -39.76 -14.57 8.16
CA ASN A 614 -39.48 -14.91 6.77
C ASN A 614 -38.82 -16.26 6.59
N ILE A 615 -37.85 -16.59 7.47
CA ILE A 615 -37.19 -17.91 7.42
C ILE A 615 -38.22 -19.01 7.71
N TYR A 616 -39.09 -18.82 8.71
CA TYR A 616 -40.15 -19.80 9.01
C TYR A 616 -41.20 -19.90 7.90
N THR A 617 -41.60 -18.81 7.25
CA THR A 617 -42.49 -18.83 6.10
C THR A 617 -41.92 -19.69 4.95
N VAL A 618 -40.62 -19.57 4.72
CA VAL A 618 -39.91 -20.41 3.72
C VAL A 618 -39.88 -21.87 4.19
N LEU A 619 -39.52 -22.11 5.45
CA LEU A 619 -39.49 -23.47 6.02
C LEU A 619 -40.86 -24.17 5.96
N ASP A 620 -41.93 -23.48 6.34
CA ASP A 620 -43.29 -24.02 6.30
C ASP A 620 -43.71 -24.36 4.88
N PHE A 621 -43.40 -23.50 3.90
CA PHE A 621 -43.67 -23.80 2.51
C PHE A 621 -42.96 -25.06 2.02
N PHE A 622 -41.65 -25.17 2.24
CA PHE A 622 -40.90 -26.32 1.76
C PHE A 622 -41.18 -27.59 2.55
N ASN A 623 -41.43 -27.54 3.85
CA ASN A 623 -41.85 -28.68 4.66
C ASN A 623 -43.19 -29.23 4.20
N SER A 624 -44.19 -28.37 3.94
CA SER A 624 -45.48 -28.77 3.40
C SER A 624 -45.35 -29.50 2.02
N ARG A 625 -44.41 -29.05 1.19
CA ARG A 625 -44.15 -29.72 -0.10
C ARG A 625 -43.43 -31.06 0.08
N MET A 626 -42.52 -31.14 1.08
CA MET A 626 -41.89 -32.40 1.42
C MET A 626 -42.90 -33.42 1.91
N ASP A 627 -43.81 -33.04 2.80
CA ASP A 627 -44.88 -33.91 3.30
C ASP A 627 -45.79 -34.43 2.17
N ALA A 628 -46.13 -33.55 1.21
CA ALA A 628 -46.94 -33.92 0.05
C ALA A 628 -46.27 -34.96 -0.91
N HIS A 629 -44.91 -35.03 -0.88
CA HIS A 629 -44.13 -35.97 -1.73
C HIS A 629 -43.67 -37.20 -0.95
N ASN A 630 -44.03 -37.34 0.33
CA ASN A 630 -43.64 -38.45 1.18
C ASN A 630 -44.54 -39.67 0.97
N VAL A 631 -44.47 -40.29 -0.19
CA VAL A 631 -45.30 -41.49 -0.54
C VAL A 631 -44.62 -42.78 -0.08
N ASP A 632 -43.29 -42.85 -0.01
CA ASP A 632 -42.53 -44.11 0.18
C ASP A 632 -41.67 -44.17 1.45
N GLY A 633 -41.73 -43.18 2.36
CA GLY A 633 -41.10 -43.20 3.69
C GLY A 633 -39.58 -43.09 3.78
N GLU A 634 -38.82 -43.22 2.70
CA GLU A 634 -37.34 -43.07 2.69
C GLU A 634 -36.89 -41.82 1.96
N TRP A 635 -36.24 -40.90 2.69
CA TRP A 635 -35.63 -39.69 2.15
C TRP A 635 -34.16 -39.89 1.87
N SER A 636 -33.72 -39.72 0.60
CA SER A 636 -32.31 -39.49 0.27
C SER A 636 -32.06 -38.01 0.06
N VAL A 637 -30.79 -37.57 0.21
CA VAL A 637 -30.38 -36.18 -0.02
C VAL A 637 -30.77 -35.72 -1.45
N GLU A 638 -30.64 -36.60 -2.44
CA GLU A 638 -30.97 -36.31 -3.82
C GLU A 638 -32.48 -36.08 -4.01
N LYS A 639 -33.32 -36.89 -3.38
CA LYS A 639 -34.77 -36.71 -3.42
C LYS A 639 -35.20 -35.39 -2.79
N VAL A 640 -34.63 -35.06 -1.62
CA VAL A 640 -34.88 -33.78 -0.91
C VAL A 640 -34.51 -32.60 -1.82
N LEU A 641 -33.29 -32.59 -2.38
CA LEU A 641 -32.85 -31.55 -3.28
C LEU A 641 -33.72 -31.45 -4.53
N GLN A 642 -34.15 -32.57 -5.11
CA GLN A 642 -35.01 -32.56 -6.28
C GLN A 642 -36.36 -31.88 -5.98
N VAL A 643 -36.99 -32.20 -4.83
CA VAL A 643 -38.25 -31.55 -4.40
C VAL A 643 -38.02 -30.04 -4.19
N ILE A 644 -36.90 -29.66 -3.56
CA ILE A 644 -36.54 -28.24 -3.33
C ILE A 644 -36.39 -27.54 -4.70
N ILE A 645 -35.59 -28.08 -5.61
CA ILE A 645 -35.32 -27.48 -6.94
C ILE A 645 -36.64 -27.26 -7.73
N ILE A 646 -37.57 -28.23 -7.72
CA ILE A 646 -38.85 -28.08 -8.39
C ILE A 646 -39.66 -26.95 -7.77
N ASN A 647 -39.72 -26.91 -6.43
CA ASN A 647 -40.55 -25.95 -5.71
C ASN A 647 -39.92 -24.54 -5.64
N CYS A 648 -38.58 -24.41 -5.71
CA CYS A 648 -37.92 -23.11 -5.86
C CYS A 648 -38.41 -22.33 -7.09
N ARG A 649 -38.71 -23.03 -8.21
CA ARG A 649 -39.20 -22.39 -9.44
C ARG A 649 -40.63 -21.85 -9.30
N SER A 650 -41.43 -22.46 -8.43
CA SER A 650 -42.83 -22.04 -8.15
C SER A 650 -42.93 -21.01 -7.01
N TRP A 651 -41.86 -20.77 -6.26
CA TRP A 651 -41.87 -19.82 -5.17
C TRP A 651 -42.11 -18.39 -5.67
N ARG A 652 -43.03 -17.66 -5.01
CA ARG A 652 -43.42 -16.29 -5.36
C ARG A 652 -43.20 -15.27 -4.21
N GLY A 653 -42.65 -15.70 -3.08
CA GLY A 653 -42.45 -14.85 -1.93
C GLY A 653 -43.72 -14.51 -1.16
N GLU A 654 -44.78 -15.28 -1.33
CA GLU A 654 -46.05 -15.07 -0.64
C GLU A 654 -45.85 -15.19 0.89
N GLY A 655 -46.37 -14.19 1.62
CA GLY A 655 -46.25 -14.14 3.08
C GLY A 655 -44.92 -13.61 3.64
N MET A 656 -43.94 -13.30 2.77
CA MET A 656 -42.70 -12.68 3.24
C MET A 656 -42.83 -11.18 3.47
N LYS A 657 -42.25 -10.71 4.56
CA LYS A 657 -42.06 -9.28 4.83
C LYS A 657 -40.93 -8.74 3.97
N MET A 658 -41.15 -7.60 3.34
CA MET A 658 -40.11 -6.90 2.57
C MET A 658 -39.31 -6.02 3.50
N PHE A 659 -37.99 -6.17 3.47
CA PHE A 659 -37.04 -5.32 4.18
C PHE A 659 -36.28 -4.45 3.19
N THR A 660 -35.87 -3.27 3.65
CA THR A 660 -34.94 -2.44 2.89
C THR A 660 -33.62 -3.18 2.72
N GLN A 661 -33.17 -3.32 1.49
CA GLN A 661 -31.90 -3.96 1.21
C GLN A 661 -30.77 -3.15 1.83
N LEU A 662 -29.95 -3.80 2.64
CA LEU A 662 -28.71 -3.20 3.14
C LEU A 662 -27.71 -3.05 2.00
N ARG A 663 -27.12 -1.88 1.94
CA ARG A 663 -25.98 -1.57 1.09
C ARG A 663 -24.90 -0.93 1.95
N PHE A 664 -23.74 -1.52 1.92
CA PHE A 664 -22.59 -1.01 2.63
C PHE A 664 -21.62 -0.38 1.64
N THR A 665 -21.26 0.86 1.92
CA THR A 665 -20.24 1.61 1.17
C THR A 665 -18.99 1.74 2.02
N TYR A 666 -17.85 1.78 1.35
CA TYR A 666 -16.61 2.17 2.00
C TYR A 666 -16.51 3.70 1.98
N GLU A 667 -16.29 4.29 3.13
CA GLU A 667 -15.98 5.70 3.28
C GLU A 667 -14.56 5.81 3.84
N GLN A 668 -13.72 6.60 3.15
CA GLN A 668 -12.37 6.86 3.62
C GLN A 668 -12.42 7.73 4.87
N GLU A 669 -11.57 7.44 5.85
CA GLU A 669 -11.43 8.27 7.04
C GLU A 669 -10.94 9.69 6.70
N SER A 670 -11.20 10.64 7.58
CA SER A 670 -10.83 12.05 7.39
C SER A 670 -9.30 12.24 7.35
N HIS A 671 -8.55 11.38 8.07
CA HIS A 671 -7.10 11.42 8.20
C HIS A 671 -6.44 10.09 7.75
N PRO A 672 -6.55 9.73 6.46
CA PRO A 672 -6.01 8.47 5.96
C PRO A 672 -4.48 8.40 6.03
N GLU A 673 -3.79 9.54 6.01
CA GLU A 673 -2.35 9.66 6.14
C GLU A 673 -1.82 9.08 7.46
N GLU A 674 -2.59 9.16 8.55
CA GLU A 674 -2.22 8.59 9.85
C GLU A 674 -2.03 7.07 9.80
N PHE A 675 -2.77 6.40 8.92
CA PHE A 675 -2.63 4.97 8.67
C PHE A 675 -1.63 4.67 7.56
N PHE A 676 -1.76 5.33 6.39
CA PHE A 676 -1.00 4.96 5.20
C PHE A 676 0.48 5.31 5.30
N ILE A 677 0.84 6.47 5.85
CA ILE A 677 2.24 6.90 5.89
C ILE A 677 3.11 5.98 6.76
N PRO A 678 2.75 5.68 8.03
CA PRO A 678 3.51 4.72 8.83
C PRO A 678 3.56 3.32 8.20
N TYR A 679 2.45 2.88 7.60
CA TYR A 679 2.38 1.58 6.97
C TYR A 679 3.30 1.49 5.74
N LEU A 680 3.32 2.50 4.87
CA LEU A 680 4.21 2.57 3.71
C LEU A 680 5.68 2.56 4.12
N TRP A 681 6.06 3.39 5.10
CA TRP A 681 7.44 3.39 5.60
C TRP A 681 7.82 2.07 6.26
N GLN A 682 6.90 1.42 6.96
CA GLN A 682 7.13 0.07 7.49
C GLN A 682 7.45 -0.92 6.35
N LEU A 683 6.72 -0.87 5.23
CA LEU A 683 6.98 -1.73 4.07
C LEU A 683 8.35 -1.44 3.44
N VAL A 684 8.73 -0.17 3.32
CA VAL A 684 10.05 0.23 2.82
C VAL A 684 11.16 -0.24 3.73
N LEU A 685 11.02 -0.09 5.04
CA LEU A 685 12.05 -0.41 6.03
C LEU A 685 12.16 -1.90 6.35
N SER A 686 11.11 -2.70 6.11
CA SER A 686 11.12 -4.14 6.39
C SER A 686 11.78 -4.99 5.29
N ARG A 687 12.13 -4.39 4.17
CA ARG A 687 12.85 -5.02 3.07
C ARG A 687 14.35 -4.89 3.25
#